data_e8db40171739d3a96ad1722d6277d910
#
_entry.id   e8db40171739d3a96ad1722d6277d910
#
_cell.length_a   1.000
_cell.length_b   1.000
_cell.length_c   1.000
_cell.angle_alpha   90.00
_cell.angle_beta   90.00
_cell.angle_gamma   90.00
#
_symmetry.space_group_name_H-M   'P 1'
#
loop_
_entity.id
_entity.type
_entity.pdbx_description
1 polymer ?
#
loop_
_entity_poly.entity_id
_entity_poly.type
_entity_poly.pdbx_seq_one_letter_code
_entity_poly.pdbx_strand_id
1 'polypeptide(L)'
;MSFSRAHALAPRLAPLVAPLLAPLLAGALVVAVPPVSYADDRTGTPRCGEEADPGWSPTATRIDPADSYHAYTGNGYLGTRVPPTGAGYAETGTTTGWPLYTPRYDGAFAAGLYAHEPNVTAGRQVIAALPAWTTLDVRVDEETFGADSRISRYRQSVLLRCGVVRTSLRWTTADGRATDLTYEIVTDRSDPHTGAVRLRLTPRWTGAVELDGGLDWRGARRVTRTGPQDGPRSRDGWGGSVDTFRANGTGTAGAVASALRPAVRGPVAVRADRTYDFVKYVGVDTALTSPDPRAAAVEASRRAAGRGWPALFAANEAAWSPLWAADIGVPGQPHLQAWLRAAQYGLLTGTREGSADSLAPTGLSSDNYAGLVFWDAETWMFPGLLVTRPELARSVVEYRYRTRTAAAENAGKLGFKGLFYPWTSGGRGEIWNECQSWNPPHCVTQNHLQSDIALAVRQYYEATGDRGWLRERGWPLLKGIAEFWASRVTANDDGSYSVKEVAGPDEYSNGVTDGVFTNAGAATVLRDATRTAALVGERAPARWTDIADRIRIPYDARRKIYLQYAGYDGSRIKQADTVLLTYPLEWPMPAGAAAATLDYYAERTDPDGPAMTDSVHAIDAAAIGEPGCAVYTYLQRAVRPFVRGPFALFSEARGDKAGADDPHSGSPAQDFLTGKGGFLQVFTHGLTGLRLRADGVRLDPTLPPQLANGVHLRGLRWQGRTYDVAIGARETTVRLTSGAPFTVHTPAGDRRLSSTLTLPTRRPDLSPTPNAARCHPTTATSEEPGLYAPAAVDGSPATSWVPTDATAALTVDLGHPIPVASVTPHWTPQRPASYEVHTSTDGTTWRPLRPGTPARHVRVTVHAPEGERRSGISELMVSTRGGGR
;
A
#
# COMPACT_ATOMS: atom_id res chain seq x y z
N MET A 1 -33.03 29.55 -1.84
CA MET A 1 -33.11 30.64 -0.87
C MET A 1 -31.72 31.14 -0.60
N SER A 2 -31.48 32.40 -0.85
CA SER A 2 -30.25 33.17 -0.75
C SER A 2 -29.67 33.21 0.64
N PHE A 3 -28.33 33.24 0.75
CA PHE A 3 -27.56 34.04 1.73
C PHE A 3 -26.09 33.94 1.37
N SER A 4 -25.48 34.93 0.97
CA SER A 4 -24.95 36.17 1.54
C SER A 4 -23.55 36.04 2.14
N ARG A 5 -22.66 36.74 1.48
CA ARG A 5 -21.21 36.90 1.75
C ARG A 5 -20.95 37.67 3.06
N ALA A 6 -19.82 37.34 3.70
CA ALA A 6 -19.13 38.33 4.52
C ALA A 6 -17.62 38.17 4.35
N HIS A 7 -16.97 39.27 3.92
CA HIS A 7 -15.54 39.49 3.85
C HIS A 7 -14.95 39.76 5.24
N ALA A 8 -13.76 39.29 5.51
CA ALA A 8 -12.87 39.93 6.49
C ALA A 8 -11.42 39.84 6.06
N LEU A 9 -10.79 41.01 6.14
CA LEU A 9 -9.47 41.39 5.70
C LEU A 9 -8.34 40.79 6.56
N ALA A 10 -7.22 40.54 5.90
CA ALA A 10 -5.92 40.30 6.50
C ALA A 10 -5.16 41.63 6.79
N PRO A 11 -4.22 41.65 7.69
CA PRO A 11 -3.07 42.53 7.52
C PRO A 11 -1.74 41.79 7.39
N ARG A 12 -0.97 42.27 6.41
CA ARG A 12 0.43 41.96 6.14
C ARG A 12 1.35 42.57 7.20
N LEU A 13 2.39 41.82 7.56
CA LEU A 13 3.65 42.40 8.02
C LEU A 13 4.81 41.48 7.63
N ALA A 14 5.72 42.00 6.83
CA ALA A 14 7.03 41.41 6.53
C ALA A 14 8.07 41.93 7.53
N PRO A 15 9.14 41.18 7.75
CA PRO A 15 10.44 41.87 7.88
C PRO A 15 11.49 41.36 6.91
N LEU A 16 12.22 42.34 6.38
CA LEU A 16 13.48 42.24 5.68
C LEU A 16 14.59 41.66 6.55
N VAL A 17 15.40 40.75 6.00
CA VAL A 17 16.79 40.54 6.41
C VAL A 17 17.64 40.29 5.15
N ALA A 18 18.67 41.05 4.98
CA ALA A 18 19.62 40.99 3.88
C ALA A 18 20.70 39.92 4.06
N PRO A 19 21.37 39.46 2.98
CA PRO A 19 22.33 38.36 3.05
C PRO A 19 23.77 38.87 3.28
N LEU A 20 24.50 38.08 4.07
CA LEU A 20 25.98 38.15 4.13
C LEU A 20 26.57 37.05 3.26
N LEU A 21 27.27 37.40 2.22
CA LEU A 21 28.11 36.53 1.38
C LEU A 21 29.45 36.26 2.08
N ALA A 22 29.84 34.98 2.07
CA ALA A 22 31.25 34.61 2.14
C ALA A 22 31.54 33.45 1.17
N PRO A 23 32.61 33.51 0.36
CA PRO A 23 32.92 32.44 -0.57
C PRO A 23 33.84 31.40 0.09
N LEU A 24 33.49 30.14 0.03
CA LEU A 24 34.40 29.01 0.31
C LEU A 24 34.64 28.21 -0.98
N LEU A 25 35.87 28.28 -1.47
CA LEU A 25 36.42 27.37 -2.47
C LEU A 25 36.42 25.95 -1.89
N ALA A 26 35.75 25.04 -2.57
CA ALA A 26 35.91 23.59 -2.33
C ALA A 26 36.39 22.94 -3.63
N GLY A 27 37.63 22.50 -3.63
CA GLY A 27 38.20 21.68 -4.69
C GLY A 27 37.51 20.32 -4.77
N ALA A 28 37.11 19.90 -5.96
CA ALA A 28 36.53 18.60 -6.25
C ALA A 28 37.61 17.51 -6.16
N LEU A 29 37.65 16.80 -5.04
CA LEU A 29 38.28 15.48 -4.99
C LEU A 29 37.24 14.48 -5.51
N VAL A 30 37.48 13.94 -6.69
CA VAL A 30 36.77 12.74 -7.18
C VAL A 30 37.27 11.56 -6.37
N VAL A 31 36.59 11.22 -5.30
CA VAL A 31 36.77 9.95 -4.59
C VAL A 31 36.01 8.89 -5.38
N ALA A 32 36.75 8.00 -6.06
CA ALA A 32 36.19 6.77 -6.61
C ALA A 32 35.62 5.93 -5.47
N VAL A 33 34.29 5.85 -5.40
CA VAL A 33 33.58 4.95 -4.48
C VAL A 33 33.82 3.51 -5.00
N PRO A 34 34.45 2.61 -4.25
CA PRO A 34 34.58 1.23 -4.65
C PRO A 34 33.18 0.59 -4.76
N PRO A 35 32.99 -0.38 -5.65
CA PRO A 35 31.72 -1.10 -5.74
C PRO A 35 31.44 -1.74 -4.37
N VAL A 36 30.27 -1.42 -3.80
CA VAL A 36 29.81 -2.08 -2.59
C VAL A 36 29.53 -3.54 -2.96
N SER A 37 30.49 -4.42 -2.69
CA SER A 37 30.25 -5.85 -2.70
C SER A 37 29.32 -6.12 -1.51
N TYR A 38 28.09 -6.52 -1.79
CA TYR A 38 27.25 -7.14 -0.79
C TYR A 38 27.90 -8.47 -0.39
N ALA A 39 28.73 -8.42 0.64
CA ALA A 39 29.22 -9.62 1.29
C ALA A 39 28.02 -10.44 1.76
N ASP A 40 28.08 -11.72 1.52
CA ASP A 40 27.16 -12.74 2.02
C ASP A 40 27.23 -12.72 3.56
N ASP A 41 26.42 -11.84 4.19
CA ASP A 41 26.44 -11.57 5.63
C ASP A 41 25.70 -12.69 6.36
N ARG A 42 26.36 -13.85 6.46
CA ARG A 42 25.94 -14.99 7.30
C ARG A 42 26.40 -14.85 8.75
N THR A 43 26.89 -13.70 9.15
CA THR A 43 27.31 -13.45 10.53
C THR A 43 26.42 -12.40 11.18
N GLY A 44 25.41 -12.89 11.95
CA GLY A 44 24.66 -12.11 12.91
C GLY A 44 23.70 -11.07 12.28
N THR A 45 22.43 -11.45 12.09
CA THR A 45 21.37 -10.45 11.80
C THR A 45 21.43 -9.34 12.86
N PRO A 46 21.53 -8.05 12.48
CA PRO A 46 21.54 -6.96 13.45
C PRO A 46 20.31 -7.05 14.36
N ARG A 47 20.49 -6.76 15.64
CA ARG A 47 19.35 -6.69 16.56
C ARG A 47 18.43 -5.57 16.15
N CYS A 48 17.16 -5.72 16.49
CA CYS A 48 16.15 -4.73 16.19
C CYS A 48 16.54 -3.35 16.75
N GLY A 49 16.61 -2.34 15.86
CA GLY A 49 17.00 -0.98 16.19
C GLY A 49 18.50 -0.71 16.22
N GLU A 50 19.32 -1.67 15.82
CA GLU A 50 20.77 -1.55 15.67
C GLU A 50 21.22 -1.56 14.20
N GLU A 51 20.25 -1.47 13.26
CA GLU A 51 20.54 -1.48 11.83
C GLU A 51 21.29 -0.21 11.41
N ALA A 52 22.35 -0.37 10.64
CA ALA A 52 23.10 0.74 10.07
C ALA A 52 22.31 1.47 8.95
N ASP A 53 21.40 0.77 8.29
CA ASP A 53 20.55 1.32 7.22
C ASP A 53 19.29 1.98 7.80
N PRO A 54 19.13 3.32 7.66
CA PRO A 54 17.99 4.05 8.18
C PRO A 54 16.64 3.62 7.58
N GLY A 55 16.64 2.95 6.43
CA GLY A 55 15.42 2.42 5.81
C GLY A 55 14.71 1.33 6.64
N TRP A 56 15.37 0.79 7.68
CA TRP A 56 14.75 -0.13 8.63
C TRP A 56 14.10 0.54 9.85
N SER A 57 14.33 1.83 10.02
CA SER A 57 13.86 2.59 11.18
C SER A 57 13.39 3.98 10.77
N PRO A 58 12.31 4.09 9.96
CA PRO A 58 11.73 5.38 9.61
C PRO A 58 11.44 6.18 10.88
N THR A 59 11.85 7.46 10.89
CA THR A 59 11.99 8.23 12.12
C THR A 59 11.52 9.65 11.97
N ALA A 60 10.67 10.11 12.91
CA ALA A 60 10.36 11.50 13.17
C ALA A 60 11.34 12.09 14.21
N THR A 61 11.89 13.27 13.93
CA THR A 61 12.79 14.00 14.85
C THR A 61 12.17 15.27 15.41
N ARG A 62 10.93 15.55 15.03
CA ARG A 62 10.11 16.66 15.54
C ARG A 62 8.66 16.21 15.62
N ILE A 63 7.89 16.82 16.50
CA ILE A 63 6.44 16.70 16.52
C ILE A 63 5.88 17.76 15.57
N ASP A 64 5.06 17.33 14.64
CA ASP A 64 4.28 18.20 13.78
C ASP A 64 2.79 18.03 14.16
N PRO A 65 2.17 19.06 14.79
CA PRO A 65 0.78 18.94 15.21
C PRO A 65 -0.21 18.80 14.04
N ALA A 66 0.20 19.20 12.83
CA ALA A 66 -0.61 19.06 11.63
C ALA A 66 -0.51 17.65 11.00
N ASP A 67 0.52 16.87 11.35
CA ASP A 67 0.70 15.52 10.84
C ASP A 67 -0.18 14.53 11.58
N SER A 68 -1.15 13.95 10.88
CA SER A 68 -2.04 12.91 11.38
C SER A 68 -1.60 11.49 11.02
N TYR A 69 -0.47 11.32 10.32
CA TYR A 69 0.07 10.02 9.91
C TYR A 69 1.00 9.46 11.00
N HIS A 70 0.41 9.12 12.15
CA HIS A 70 1.13 8.65 13.31
C HIS A 70 1.74 7.26 13.11
N ALA A 71 2.77 6.94 13.90
CA ALA A 71 3.40 5.63 13.91
C ALA A 71 2.38 4.51 14.18
N TYR A 72 2.62 3.31 13.61
CA TYR A 72 1.71 2.17 13.71
C TYR A 72 2.48 0.88 13.95
N THR A 73 1.89 -0.02 14.74
CA THR A 73 2.33 -1.42 14.90
C THR A 73 1.15 -2.37 14.87
N GLY A 74 1.37 -3.58 14.35
CA GLY A 74 0.36 -4.64 14.28
C GLY A 74 0.98 -6.02 14.13
N ASN A 75 0.22 -7.06 14.48
CA ASN A 75 0.66 -8.45 14.43
C ASN A 75 -0.31 -9.37 13.64
N GLY A 76 -1.28 -8.78 12.92
CA GLY A 76 -2.32 -9.48 12.18
C GLY A 76 -3.55 -9.88 13.01
N TYR A 77 -3.54 -9.67 14.34
CA TYR A 77 -4.70 -9.75 15.21
C TYR A 77 -4.97 -8.43 15.92
N LEU A 78 -3.94 -7.83 16.52
CA LEU A 78 -3.97 -6.51 17.12
C LEU A 78 -3.25 -5.52 16.22
N GLY A 79 -3.82 -4.32 16.08
CA GLY A 79 -3.18 -3.18 15.47
C GLY A 79 -3.43 -1.94 16.31
N THR A 80 -2.44 -1.05 16.45
CA THR A 80 -2.58 0.20 17.19
C THR A 80 -1.73 1.30 16.59
N ARG A 81 -2.30 2.50 16.52
CA ARG A 81 -1.55 3.72 16.25
C ARG A 81 -0.95 4.23 17.56
N VAL A 82 0.17 4.91 17.44
CA VAL A 82 0.94 5.43 18.58
C VAL A 82 1.11 6.93 18.41
N PRO A 83 0.58 7.75 19.34
CA PRO A 83 0.69 9.20 19.25
C PRO A 83 2.16 9.67 19.29
N PRO A 84 2.44 10.92 18.86
CA PRO A 84 3.78 11.49 18.97
C PRO A 84 4.36 11.49 20.39
N THR A 85 3.50 11.54 21.42
CA THR A 85 3.92 11.41 22.83
C THR A 85 4.46 10.04 23.19
N GLY A 86 4.21 9.00 22.37
CA GLY A 86 4.76 7.66 22.54
C GLY A 86 3.86 6.66 23.26
N ALA A 87 2.79 7.11 23.90
CA ALA A 87 1.79 6.26 24.58
C ALA A 87 0.47 6.99 24.71
N GLY A 88 -0.60 6.26 25.04
CA GLY A 88 -1.91 6.82 25.31
C GLY A 88 -2.80 7.01 24.09
N TYR A 89 -3.73 7.94 24.20
CA TYR A 89 -4.71 8.29 23.18
C TYR A 89 -4.54 9.73 22.72
N ALA A 90 -4.57 9.95 21.45
CA ALA A 90 -4.67 11.28 20.85
C ALA A 90 -5.70 11.27 19.71
N GLU A 91 -6.34 12.42 19.51
CA GLU A 91 -7.29 12.69 18.45
C GLU A 91 -6.85 13.95 17.72
N THR A 92 -6.65 13.84 16.41
CA THR A 92 -6.16 14.94 15.58
C THR A 92 -7.05 15.13 14.36
N GLY A 93 -7.34 16.40 14.06
CA GLY A 93 -8.10 16.77 12.87
C GLY A 93 -9.60 16.57 13.00
N THR A 94 -10.29 16.98 11.95
CA THR A 94 -11.75 16.87 11.80
C THR A 94 -12.14 15.57 11.13
N THR A 95 -13.40 15.19 11.27
CA THR A 95 -14.04 14.12 10.48
C THR A 95 -13.92 14.46 9.01
N THR A 96 -13.38 13.58 8.21
CA THR A 96 -13.36 13.74 6.76
C THR A 96 -14.66 13.22 6.15
N GLY A 97 -15.19 13.93 5.20
CA GLY A 97 -16.54 13.97 4.60
C GLY A 97 -17.29 12.72 4.20
N TRP A 98 -16.80 11.52 4.36
CA TRP A 98 -17.56 10.29 4.04
C TRP A 98 -18.29 9.75 5.28
N PRO A 99 -19.54 9.24 5.14
CA PRO A 99 -20.40 8.93 6.27
C PRO A 99 -19.92 7.83 7.22
N LEU A 100 -18.74 7.27 6.99
CA LEU A 100 -18.12 6.25 7.83
C LEU A 100 -16.85 6.73 8.53
N TYR A 101 -16.42 7.98 8.30
CA TYR A 101 -15.19 8.49 8.89
C TYR A 101 -15.45 9.13 10.23
N THR A 102 -14.81 8.60 11.24
CA THR A 102 -14.62 9.24 12.52
C THR A 102 -13.44 10.21 12.45
N PRO A 103 -13.31 11.14 13.41
CA PRO A 103 -12.12 11.94 13.55
C PRO A 103 -10.86 11.07 13.52
N ARG A 104 -9.77 11.61 12.98
CA ARG A 104 -8.48 10.92 13.00
C ARG A 104 -7.99 10.76 14.43
N TYR A 105 -7.98 9.54 14.92
CA TYR A 105 -7.62 9.21 16.29
C TYR A 105 -6.68 8.01 16.32
N ASP A 106 -5.91 7.90 17.39
CA ASP A 106 -5.00 6.78 17.61
C ASP A 106 -5.77 5.55 18.12
N GLY A 107 -6.50 4.92 17.18
CA GLY A 107 -7.31 3.74 17.44
C GLY A 107 -6.47 2.48 17.64
N ALA A 108 -7.05 1.56 18.42
CA ALA A 108 -6.59 0.18 18.53
C ALA A 108 -7.70 -0.76 18.04
N PHE A 109 -7.34 -1.77 17.25
CA PHE A 109 -8.30 -2.67 16.60
C PHE A 109 -7.92 -4.13 16.80
N ALA A 110 -8.95 -5.00 16.86
CA ALA A 110 -8.78 -6.45 16.76
C ALA A 110 -9.41 -6.96 15.46
N ALA A 111 -8.72 -7.87 14.77
CA ALA A 111 -9.19 -8.44 13.51
C ALA A 111 -10.56 -9.10 13.67
N GLY A 112 -11.46 -8.86 12.71
CA GLY A 112 -12.80 -9.43 12.68
C GLY A 112 -13.81 -8.83 13.66
N LEU A 113 -13.42 -7.88 14.51
CA LEU A 113 -14.32 -7.25 15.48
C LEU A 113 -15.14 -6.13 14.83
N TYR A 114 -16.33 -6.46 14.33
CA TYR A 114 -17.25 -5.51 13.71
C TYR A 114 -18.44 -5.19 14.64
N ALA A 115 -18.86 -3.93 14.58
CA ALA A 115 -20.13 -3.45 15.10
C ALA A 115 -21.15 -3.28 13.98
N HIS A 116 -22.42 -3.20 14.36
CA HIS A 116 -23.53 -2.89 13.48
C HIS A 116 -24.46 -1.92 14.18
N GLU A 117 -24.42 -0.66 13.79
CA GLU A 117 -25.21 0.43 14.38
C GLU A 117 -26.12 1.05 13.31
N PRO A 118 -27.36 0.51 13.11
CA PRO A 118 -28.22 0.88 11.97
C PRO A 118 -28.48 2.39 11.85
N ASN A 119 -28.62 3.07 13.00
CA ASN A 119 -28.94 4.51 13.02
C ASN A 119 -27.69 5.41 12.86
N VAL A 120 -26.49 4.90 13.13
CA VAL A 120 -25.23 5.65 13.10
C VAL A 120 -24.43 5.35 11.82
N THR A 121 -24.45 4.10 11.37
CA THR A 121 -23.65 3.62 10.25
C THR A 121 -24.47 3.28 9.01
N ALA A 122 -25.70 3.77 8.91
CA ALA A 122 -26.65 3.47 7.84
C ALA A 122 -26.87 1.96 7.63
N GLY A 123 -26.85 1.17 8.69
CA GLY A 123 -27.06 -0.29 8.66
C GLY A 123 -25.84 -1.09 8.24
N ARG A 124 -24.67 -0.49 8.09
CA ARG A 124 -23.44 -1.18 7.68
C ARG A 124 -22.68 -1.73 8.86
N GLN A 125 -21.91 -2.77 8.62
CA GLN A 125 -20.87 -3.18 9.56
C GLN A 125 -19.69 -2.20 9.48
N VAL A 126 -19.12 -1.89 10.64
CA VAL A 126 -17.93 -1.05 10.79
C VAL A 126 -17.03 -1.72 11.81
N ILE A 127 -15.71 -1.74 11.56
CA ILE A 127 -14.75 -2.24 12.55
C ILE A 127 -14.88 -1.45 13.86
N ALA A 128 -14.91 -2.16 14.99
CA ALA A 128 -15.01 -1.55 16.29
C ALA A 128 -13.62 -1.30 16.88
N ALA A 129 -13.42 -0.09 17.45
CA ALA A 129 -12.16 0.24 18.12
C ALA A 129 -12.20 -0.17 19.58
N LEU A 130 -11.12 -0.74 20.05
CA LEU A 130 -10.83 -1.08 21.44
C LEU A 130 -10.55 0.18 22.25
N PRO A 131 -10.70 0.16 23.60
CA PRO A 131 -10.11 1.20 24.43
C PRO A 131 -8.59 1.28 24.20
N ALA A 132 -8.03 2.49 24.27
CA ALA A 132 -6.61 2.68 24.06
C ALA A 132 -5.83 1.99 25.19
N TRP A 133 -5.24 0.87 24.87
CA TRP A 133 -4.48 0.04 25.81
C TRP A 133 -3.02 0.47 25.97
N THR A 134 -2.56 1.37 25.10
CA THR A 134 -1.18 1.88 25.14
C THR A 134 -0.95 2.92 26.23
N THR A 135 -2.00 3.37 26.94
CA THR A 135 -1.91 4.34 28.04
C THR A 135 -0.95 3.88 29.12
N LEU A 136 0.03 4.71 29.43
CA LEU A 136 0.93 4.61 30.58
C LEU A 136 1.41 6.03 30.90
N ASP A 137 0.57 6.76 31.62
CA ASP A 137 0.76 8.17 31.90
C ASP A 137 1.77 8.39 33.02
N VAL A 138 2.52 9.49 32.94
CA VAL A 138 3.49 9.93 33.94
C VAL A 138 3.02 11.28 34.47
N ARG A 139 2.88 11.37 35.80
CA ARG A 139 2.54 12.62 36.48
C ARG A 139 3.62 13.01 37.47
N VAL A 140 3.94 14.29 37.52
CA VAL A 140 4.84 14.92 38.47
C VAL A 140 4.05 16.03 39.18
N ASP A 141 3.73 15.83 40.45
CA ASP A 141 2.79 16.66 41.18
C ASP A 141 1.46 16.82 40.43
N GLU A 142 1.02 18.07 40.11
CA GLU A 142 -0.19 18.34 39.35
C GLU A 142 -0.05 18.26 37.83
N GLU A 143 1.16 18.04 37.30
CA GLU A 143 1.44 18.11 35.89
C GLU A 143 1.56 16.71 35.28
N THR A 144 0.66 16.38 34.34
CA THR A 144 0.68 15.11 33.61
C THR A 144 1.37 15.30 32.25
N PHE A 145 2.29 14.40 31.90
CA PHE A 145 2.90 14.39 30.58
C PHE A 145 1.86 14.12 29.50
N GLY A 146 1.86 14.95 28.44
CA GLY A 146 0.88 14.86 27.34
C GLY A 146 1.28 15.71 26.14
N ALA A 147 0.34 15.92 25.21
CA ALA A 147 0.57 16.63 23.95
C ALA A 147 1.04 18.09 24.14
N ASP A 148 0.54 18.76 25.17
CA ASP A 148 0.85 20.17 25.47
C ASP A 148 2.12 20.35 26.30
N SER A 149 2.81 19.25 26.66
CA SER A 149 4.01 19.26 27.47
C SER A 149 5.19 19.88 26.73
N ARG A 150 6.10 20.54 27.49
CA ARG A 150 7.34 21.05 26.91
C ARG A 150 8.31 19.92 26.63
N ILE A 151 8.42 19.56 25.33
CA ILE A 151 9.19 18.43 24.81
C ILE A 151 10.46 18.93 24.11
N SER A 152 11.57 18.23 24.30
CA SER A 152 12.82 18.38 23.58
C SER A 152 13.49 17.03 23.35
N ARG A 153 14.56 16.98 22.53
CA ARG A 153 15.30 15.75 22.19
C ARG A 153 14.39 14.64 21.66
N TYR A 154 13.38 15.05 20.91
CA TYR A 154 12.34 14.14 20.39
C TYR A 154 12.86 13.23 19.29
N ARG A 155 12.52 11.97 19.38
CA ARG A 155 12.70 10.96 18.34
C ARG A 155 11.65 9.88 18.48
N GLN A 156 10.87 9.65 17.42
CA GLN A 156 9.96 8.50 17.33
C GLN A 156 10.32 7.66 16.09
N SER A 157 10.53 6.37 16.27
CA SER A 157 10.92 5.44 15.20
C SER A 157 10.00 4.24 15.15
N VAL A 158 9.66 3.79 13.94
CA VAL A 158 9.04 2.48 13.70
C VAL A 158 10.16 1.49 13.34
N LEU A 159 10.43 0.54 14.21
CA LEU A 159 11.47 -0.47 14.02
C LEU A 159 10.88 -1.63 13.22
N LEU A 160 11.01 -1.57 11.88
CA LEU A 160 10.30 -2.45 10.95
C LEU A 160 10.65 -3.92 11.14
N ARG A 161 11.91 -4.24 11.52
CA ARG A 161 12.37 -5.63 11.70
C ARG A 161 11.65 -6.39 12.79
N CYS A 162 11.11 -5.70 13.79
CA CYS A 162 10.47 -6.32 14.95
C CYS A 162 9.10 -5.74 15.30
N GLY A 163 8.57 -4.81 14.49
CA GLY A 163 7.24 -4.26 14.70
C GLY A 163 7.10 -3.47 16.00
N VAL A 164 8.11 -2.67 16.37
CA VAL A 164 8.14 -1.87 17.59
C VAL A 164 8.09 -0.39 17.26
N VAL A 165 7.25 0.36 17.97
CA VAL A 165 7.32 1.82 17.96
C VAL A 165 8.09 2.27 19.18
N ARG A 166 9.21 2.98 18.98
CA ARG A 166 10.05 3.54 20.03
C ARG A 166 10.01 5.05 19.98
N THR A 167 9.64 5.67 21.11
CA THR A 167 9.61 7.13 21.28
C THR A 167 10.55 7.51 22.41
N SER A 168 11.52 8.39 22.14
CA SER A 168 12.44 8.95 23.14
C SER A 168 12.34 10.46 23.12
N LEU A 169 12.23 11.07 24.29
CA LEU A 169 12.10 12.52 24.43
C LEU A 169 12.54 12.98 25.82
N ARG A 170 12.70 14.29 25.96
CA ARG A 170 12.83 14.94 27.25
C ARG A 170 11.62 15.82 27.52
N TRP A 171 10.88 15.50 28.56
CA TRP A 171 9.82 16.32 29.13
C TRP A 171 10.42 17.27 30.18
N THR A 172 9.96 18.52 30.20
CA THR A 172 10.33 19.50 31.23
C THR A 172 9.07 20.13 31.78
N THR A 173 8.84 19.99 33.07
CA THR A 173 7.70 20.57 33.79
C THR A 173 7.79 22.11 33.86
N ALA A 174 6.69 22.77 34.22
CA ALA A 174 6.64 24.24 34.29
C ALA A 174 7.66 24.81 35.28
N ASP A 175 7.97 24.10 36.36
CA ASP A 175 8.98 24.46 37.36
C ASP A 175 10.41 24.09 36.93
N GLY A 176 10.61 23.52 35.71
CA GLY A 176 11.94 23.27 35.14
C GLY A 176 12.52 21.87 35.43
N ARG A 177 11.78 20.96 36.05
CA ARG A 177 12.24 19.58 36.28
C ARG A 177 12.24 18.80 34.96
N ALA A 178 13.41 18.32 34.53
CA ALA A 178 13.56 17.58 33.30
C ALA A 178 13.58 16.07 33.53
N THR A 179 12.84 15.31 32.70
CA THR A 179 12.79 13.85 32.76
C THR A 179 12.94 13.28 31.35
N ASP A 180 13.90 12.38 31.16
CA ASP A 180 14.04 11.65 29.90
C ASP A 180 13.08 10.46 29.94
N LEU A 181 12.19 10.34 28.92
CA LEU A 181 11.22 9.29 28.75
C LEU A 181 11.55 8.49 27.49
N THR A 182 11.46 7.17 27.58
CA THR A 182 11.49 6.28 26.41
C THR A 182 10.34 5.29 26.51
N TYR A 183 9.40 5.37 25.56
CA TYR A 183 8.32 4.43 25.38
C TYR A 183 8.67 3.42 24.28
N GLU A 184 8.32 2.16 24.48
CA GLU A 184 8.36 1.09 23.49
C GLU A 184 7.01 0.37 23.47
N ILE A 185 6.32 0.43 22.31
CA ILE A 185 5.02 -0.21 22.09
C ILE A 185 5.21 -1.42 21.19
N VAL A 186 4.70 -2.56 21.64
CA VAL A 186 4.78 -3.86 20.95
C VAL A 186 3.39 -4.47 20.84
N THR A 187 3.02 -4.93 19.64
CA THR A 187 2.01 -5.96 19.41
C THR A 187 2.78 -7.27 19.20
N ASP A 188 2.73 -8.19 20.17
CA ASP A 188 3.58 -9.40 20.16
C ASP A 188 3.17 -10.34 19.03
N ARG A 189 4.05 -10.54 18.07
CA ARG A 189 3.80 -11.45 16.95
C ARG A 189 3.94 -12.92 17.33
N SER A 190 4.66 -13.23 18.41
CA SER A 190 4.78 -14.59 18.94
C SER A 190 3.53 -15.05 19.71
N ASP A 191 2.74 -14.10 20.24
CA ASP A 191 1.46 -14.33 20.91
C ASP A 191 0.48 -13.23 20.48
N PRO A 192 -0.30 -13.44 19.40
CA PRO A 192 -1.08 -12.36 18.76
C PRO A 192 -2.11 -11.66 19.66
N HIS A 193 -2.52 -12.30 20.75
CA HIS A 193 -3.45 -11.74 21.74
C HIS A 193 -2.78 -10.84 22.77
N THR A 194 -1.45 -10.61 22.62
CA THR A 194 -0.63 -9.88 23.59
C THR A 194 -0.10 -8.56 23.00
N GLY A 195 -0.22 -7.49 23.79
CA GLY A 195 0.49 -6.23 23.59
C GLY A 195 1.32 -5.86 24.83
N ALA A 196 2.29 -4.96 24.66
CA ALA A 196 3.05 -4.43 25.78
C ALA A 196 3.47 -2.98 25.59
N VAL A 197 3.52 -2.23 26.69
CA VAL A 197 4.03 -0.87 26.77
C VAL A 197 5.17 -0.85 27.78
N ARG A 198 6.39 -0.56 27.33
CA ARG A 198 7.52 -0.34 28.22
C ARG A 198 7.82 1.14 28.32
N LEU A 199 7.96 1.63 29.55
CA LEU A 199 8.43 2.96 29.87
C LEU A 199 9.76 2.89 30.60
N ARG A 200 10.78 3.53 30.05
CA ARG A 200 12.00 3.87 30.79
C ARG A 200 12.00 5.36 31.12
N LEU A 201 12.14 5.68 32.39
CA LEU A 201 12.06 7.02 32.94
C LEU A 201 13.36 7.35 33.65
N THR A 202 14.02 8.46 33.28
CA THR A 202 15.26 8.94 33.88
C THR A 202 15.11 10.40 34.28
N PRO A 203 14.69 10.72 35.54
CA PRO A 203 14.56 12.09 36.01
C PRO A 203 15.93 12.73 36.19
N ARG A 204 16.03 14.04 35.97
CA ARG A 204 17.21 14.85 36.25
C ARG A 204 17.09 15.59 37.61
N TRP A 205 16.20 15.10 38.42
CA TRP A 205 15.82 15.62 39.75
C TRP A 205 15.46 14.46 40.71
N THR A 206 15.31 14.76 41.97
CA THR A 206 14.92 13.76 43.00
C THR A 206 13.59 14.14 43.62
N GLY A 207 12.65 13.16 43.76
CA GLY A 207 11.32 13.37 44.28
C GLY A 207 10.42 12.17 44.06
N ALA A 208 9.18 12.37 43.54
CA ALA A 208 8.24 11.29 43.26
C ALA A 208 7.56 11.51 41.90
N VAL A 209 7.19 10.41 41.24
CA VAL A 209 6.33 10.37 40.05
C VAL A 209 5.13 9.47 40.30
N GLU A 210 4.01 9.76 39.70
CA GLU A 210 2.87 8.85 39.67
C GLU A 210 2.72 8.26 38.26
N LEU A 211 2.28 6.99 38.22
CA LEU A 211 2.06 6.26 36.97
C LEU A 211 0.62 5.76 36.93
N ASP A 212 -0.06 6.03 35.80
CA ASP A 212 -1.37 5.46 35.49
C ASP A 212 -1.28 4.58 34.25
N GLY A 213 -1.53 3.28 34.44
CA GLY A 213 -1.56 2.28 33.37
C GLY A 213 -2.98 1.79 33.06
N GLY A 214 -4.01 2.58 33.30
CA GLY A 214 -5.39 2.28 33.00
C GLY A 214 -5.65 2.13 31.48
N LEU A 215 -6.89 1.82 31.11
CA LEU A 215 -7.37 1.84 29.74
C LEU A 215 -8.08 3.17 29.46
N ASP A 216 -7.73 3.84 28.36
CA ASP A 216 -8.43 5.05 27.96
C ASP A 216 -9.63 4.71 27.07
N TRP A 217 -10.82 4.83 27.66
CA TRP A 217 -12.08 4.54 26.96
C TRP A 217 -12.49 5.59 25.93
N ARG A 218 -11.83 6.75 25.89
CA ARG A 218 -12.01 7.73 24.81
C ARG A 218 -11.59 7.16 23.46
N GLY A 219 -10.66 6.20 23.43
CA GLY A 219 -10.25 5.48 22.23
C GLY A 219 -11.26 4.46 21.70
N ALA A 220 -12.18 4.00 22.56
CA ALA A 220 -13.18 3.01 22.20
C ALA A 220 -14.27 3.60 21.28
N ARG A 221 -14.57 2.88 20.19
CA ARG A 221 -15.64 3.24 19.26
C ARG A 221 -16.50 2.02 18.97
N ARG A 222 -17.80 2.21 18.97
CA ARG A 222 -18.78 1.19 18.60
C ARG A 222 -18.74 -0.06 19.49
N VAL A 223 -18.29 0.11 20.72
CA VAL A 223 -18.35 -0.89 21.79
C VAL A 223 -18.98 -0.30 23.04
N THR A 224 -19.71 -1.13 23.76
CA THR A 224 -20.29 -0.78 25.06
C THR A 224 -19.57 -1.54 26.15
N ARG A 225 -19.04 -0.82 27.15
CA ARG A 225 -18.39 -1.41 28.33
C ARG A 225 -19.42 -2.19 29.15
N THR A 226 -19.11 -3.43 29.53
CA THR A 226 -20.05 -4.33 30.23
C THR A 226 -19.56 -4.81 31.60
N GLY A 227 -18.29 -4.58 31.92
CA GLY A 227 -17.70 -4.99 33.19
C GLY A 227 -17.54 -3.83 34.18
N PRO A 228 -17.22 -4.13 35.47
CA PRO A 228 -16.97 -3.10 36.48
C PRO A 228 -15.76 -2.25 36.10
N GLN A 229 -15.81 -0.97 36.48
CA GLN A 229 -14.72 -0.02 36.25
C GLN A 229 -13.45 -0.39 37.02
N ASP A 230 -13.64 -1.01 38.22
CA ASP A 230 -12.57 -1.54 39.03
C ASP A 230 -12.62 -3.07 38.93
N GLY A 231 -11.67 -3.65 38.19
CA GLY A 231 -11.52 -5.12 38.12
C GLY A 231 -11.37 -5.69 39.54
N PRO A 232 -11.96 -6.85 39.84
CA PRO A 232 -11.69 -7.50 41.12
C PRO A 232 -10.16 -7.69 41.20
N ARG A 233 -9.54 -7.19 42.28
CA ARG A 233 -8.17 -7.52 42.64
C ARG A 233 -8.13 -9.04 42.66
N SER A 234 -7.49 -9.65 41.67
CA SER A 234 -7.56 -11.08 41.50
C SER A 234 -6.93 -11.75 42.72
N ARG A 235 -7.66 -12.66 43.36
CA ARG A 235 -7.17 -13.45 44.49
C ARG A 235 -5.98 -14.36 44.13
N ASP A 236 -5.71 -14.49 42.84
CA ASP A 236 -4.66 -15.37 42.28
C ASP A 236 -3.27 -14.69 42.14
N GLY A 237 -3.08 -13.49 42.65
CA GLY A 237 -1.80 -12.78 42.65
C GLY A 237 -1.36 -12.19 41.31
N TRP A 238 -2.18 -12.25 40.25
CA TRP A 238 -1.89 -11.61 38.97
C TRP A 238 -1.73 -10.08 39.10
N GLY A 239 -2.54 -9.43 39.95
CA GLY A 239 -2.41 -8.00 40.26
C GLY A 239 -2.62 -7.07 39.07
N GLY A 240 -3.50 -7.43 38.16
CA GLY A 240 -3.92 -6.65 36.98
C GLY A 240 -5.39 -6.27 37.06
N SER A 241 -5.86 -5.59 36.00
CA SER A 241 -7.27 -5.22 35.79
C SER A 241 -7.77 -5.82 34.46
N VAL A 242 -9.08 -6.06 34.35
CA VAL A 242 -9.74 -6.49 33.16
C VAL A 242 -11.05 -5.74 32.94
N ASP A 243 -11.18 -5.18 31.75
CA ASP A 243 -12.43 -4.59 31.27
C ASP A 243 -13.06 -5.48 30.21
N THR A 244 -14.39 -5.65 30.29
CA THR A 244 -15.16 -6.37 29.29
C THR A 244 -16.05 -5.42 28.50
N PHE A 245 -16.34 -5.79 27.25
CA PHE A 245 -17.17 -5.01 26.35
C PHE A 245 -18.02 -5.90 25.45
N ARG A 246 -18.97 -5.29 24.76
CA ARG A 246 -19.67 -5.89 23.62
C ARG A 246 -19.64 -4.91 22.45
N ALA A 247 -19.38 -5.44 21.25
CA ALA A 247 -19.55 -4.66 20.03
C ALA A 247 -21.03 -4.36 19.79
N ASN A 248 -21.34 -3.12 19.46
CA ASN A 248 -22.71 -2.65 19.30
C ASN A 248 -23.39 -3.37 18.13
N GLY A 249 -24.65 -3.73 18.28
CA GLY A 249 -25.47 -4.38 17.27
C GLY A 249 -25.09 -5.83 16.94
N THR A 250 -23.79 -6.19 16.87
CA THR A 250 -23.37 -7.60 16.68
C THR A 250 -23.36 -8.39 17.98
N GLY A 251 -23.24 -7.70 19.13
CA GLY A 251 -23.20 -8.34 20.43
C GLY A 251 -21.92 -9.12 20.72
N THR A 252 -20.93 -9.09 19.84
CA THR A 252 -19.64 -9.79 20.01
C THR A 252 -18.99 -9.36 21.32
N ALA A 253 -18.81 -10.30 22.23
CA ALA A 253 -18.16 -10.04 23.51
C ALA A 253 -16.63 -9.95 23.33
N GLY A 254 -15.99 -9.10 24.14
CA GLY A 254 -14.54 -9.00 24.20
C GLY A 254 -14.05 -8.52 25.56
N ALA A 255 -12.74 -8.60 25.75
CA ALA A 255 -12.08 -8.15 26.96
C ALA A 255 -10.67 -7.63 26.67
N VAL A 256 -10.27 -6.62 27.44
CA VAL A 256 -8.90 -6.13 27.53
C VAL A 256 -8.42 -6.25 28.96
N ALA A 257 -7.34 -6.98 29.17
CA ALA A 257 -6.72 -7.17 30.48
C ALA A 257 -5.33 -6.53 30.50
N SER A 258 -4.91 -5.95 31.62
CA SER A 258 -3.57 -5.37 31.75
C SER A 258 -2.97 -5.54 33.13
N ALA A 259 -1.65 -5.67 33.19
CA ALA A 259 -0.89 -5.73 34.43
C ALA A 259 0.40 -4.93 34.30
N LEU A 260 0.64 -4.00 35.24
CA LEU A 260 1.87 -3.21 35.32
C LEU A 260 2.93 -3.94 36.15
N ARG A 261 4.18 -3.94 35.69
CA ARG A 261 5.33 -4.51 36.38
C ARG A 261 6.52 -3.52 36.37
N PRO A 262 7.19 -3.31 37.51
CA PRO A 262 6.76 -3.69 38.86
C PRO A 262 5.38 -3.10 39.18
N ALA A 263 4.61 -3.77 40.06
CA ALA A 263 3.31 -3.25 40.49
C ALA A 263 3.49 -1.95 41.29
N VAL A 264 2.80 -0.90 40.85
CA VAL A 264 2.86 0.42 41.47
C VAL A 264 1.58 0.64 42.30
N ARG A 265 1.78 1.17 43.52
CA ARG A 265 0.70 1.58 44.42
C ARG A 265 1.02 2.96 44.98
N GLY A 266 0.50 4.01 44.36
CA GLY A 266 0.78 5.40 44.71
C GLY A 266 2.12 5.91 44.15
N PRO A 267 2.61 7.06 44.63
CA PRO A 267 3.81 7.71 44.10
C PRO A 267 5.07 6.85 44.22
N VAL A 268 5.86 6.86 43.13
CA VAL A 268 7.15 6.17 43.06
C VAL A 268 8.26 7.16 43.37
N ALA A 269 9.06 6.90 44.44
CA ALA A 269 10.21 7.71 44.74
C ALA A 269 11.30 7.55 43.67
N VAL A 270 11.76 8.68 43.14
CA VAL A 270 12.78 8.73 42.07
C VAL A 270 13.97 9.57 42.47
N ARG A 271 15.16 9.22 41.97
CA ARG A 271 16.41 9.94 42.19
C ARG A 271 16.97 10.42 40.88
N ALA A 272 17.61 11.58 40.90
CA ALA A 272 18.31 12.15 39.77
C ALA A 272 19.25 11.14 39.09
N ASP A 273 19.20 11.12 37.74
CA ASP A 273 20.06 10.32 36.86
C ASP A 273 19.94 8.80 37.04
N ARG A 274 18.95 8.31 37.82
CA ARG A 274 18.64 6.89 37.91
C ARG A 274 17.50 6.52 36.95
N THR A 275 17.70 5.48 36.14
CA THR A 275 16.66 4.96 35.22
C THR A 275 15.74 3.97 35.93
N TYR A 276 14.46 4.16 35.77
CA TYR A 276 13.37 3.29 36.23
C TYR A 276 12.71 2.64 35.05
N ASP A 277 12.33 1.38 35.15
CA ASP A 277 11.79 0.56 34.06
C ASP A 277 10.44 -0.03 34.47
N PHE A 278 9.40 0.27 33.70
CA PHE A 278 8.03 -0.18 33.93
C PHE A 278 7.50 -0.82 32.65
N VAL A 279 6.77 -1.92 32.79
CA VAL A 279 6.14 -2.59 31.65
C VAL A 279 4.70 -2.92 31.97
N LYS A 280 3.78 -2.43 31.15
CA LYS A 280 2.38 -2.80 31.13
C LYS A 280 2.20 -3.92 30.12
N TYR A 281 1.76 -5.09 30.58
CA TYR A 281 1.46 -6.26 29.77
C TYR A 281 -0.03 -6.36 29.52
N VAL A 282 -0.44 -6.39 28.27
CA VAL A 282 -1.84 -6.32 27.85
C VAL A 282 -2.23 -7.63 27.18
N GLY A 283 -3.42 -8.13 27.49
CA GLY A 283 -4.06 -9.23 26.79
C GLY A 283 -5.41 -8.78 26.21
N VAL A 284 -5.69 -9.17 24.97
CA VAL A 284 -6.93 -8.84 24.27
C VAL A 284 -7.53 -10.10 23.66
N ASP A 285 -8.80 -10.33 23.91
CA ASP A 285 -9.52 -11.44 23.28
C ASP A 285 -10.98 -11.11 22.99
N THR A 286 -11.57 -11.82 22.05
CA THR A 286 -12.97 -11.69 21.66
C THR A 286 -13.66 -13.05 21.54
N ALA A 287 -14.99 -13.07 21.50
CA ALA A 287 -15.78 -14.28 21.29
C ALA A 287 -15.57 -14.92 19.88
N LEU A 288 -14.83 -14.24 19.00
CA LEU A 288 -14.44 -14.79 17.70
C LEU A 288 -13.29 -15.80 17.81
N THR A 289 -12.48 -15.67 18.85
CA THR A 289 -11.26 -16.47 19.06
C THR A 289 -11.31 -17.31 20.33
N SER A 290 -12.16 -16.97 21.30
CA SER A 290 -12.31 -17.72 22.56
C SER A 290 -13.76 -17.76 23.04
N PRO A 291 -14.25 -18.90 23.57
CA PRO A 291 -15.56 -18.97 24.18
C PRO A 291 -15.67 -18.15 25.49
N ASP A 292 -14.55 -17.89 26.16
CA ASP A 292 -14.44 -16.98 27.32
C ASP A 292 -13.33 -15.94 27.08
N PRO A 293 -13.66 -14.83 26.39
CA PRO A 293 -12.67 -13.82 26.05
C PRO A 293 -12.11 -13.11 27.30
N ARG A 294 -12.86 -13.07 28.42
CA ARG A 294 -12.36 -12.50 29.66
C ARG A 294 -11.22 -13.34 30.25
N ALA A 295 -11.43 -14.62 30.39
CA ALA A 295 -10.40 -15.54 30.87
C ALA A 295 -9.18 -15.57 29.95
N ALA A 296 -9.41 -15.60 28.62
CA ALA A 296 -8.36 -15.61 27.60
C ALA A 296 -7.51 -14.32 27.65
N ALA A 297 -8.11 -13.15 27.72
CA ALA A 297 -7.39 -11.89 27.82
C ALA A 297 -6.55 -11.80 29.12
N VAL A 298 -7.12 -12.22 30.28
CA VAL A 298 -6.36 -12.29 31.54
C VAL A 298 -5.17 -13.23 31.43
N GLU A 299 -5.36 -14.39 30.83
CA GLU A 299 -4.29 -15.38 30.68
C GLU A 299 -3.19 -14.90 29.71
N ALA A 300 -3.53 -14.21 28.64
CA ALA A 300 -2.55 -13.58 27.74
C ALA A 300 -1.69 -12.55 28.47
N SER A 301 -2.32 -11.62 29.23
CA SER A 301 -1.60 -10.64 30.05
C SER A 301 -0.71 -11.31 31.12
N ARG A 302 -1.23 -12.38 31.76
CA ARG A 302 -0.49 -13.14 32.79
C ARG A 302 0.75 -13.83 32.19
N ARG A 303 0.59 -14.53 31.07
CA ARG A 303 1.70 -15.19 30.38
C ARG A 303 2.76 -14.17 29.98
N ALA A 304 2.36 -13.02 29.40
CA ALA A 304 3.29 -11.96 29.03
C ALA A 304 4.05 -11.40 30.21
N ALA A 305 3.36 -11.09 31.32
CA ALA A 305 3.97 -10.61 32.55
C ALA A 305 4.90 -11.65 33.19
N GLY A 306 4.57 -12.94 33.11
CA GLY A 306 5.39 -14.04 33.60
C GLY A 306 6.67 -14.24 32.78
N ARG A 307 6.63 -14.05 31.48
CA ARG A 307 7.81 -14.05 30.60
C ARG A 307 8.75 -12.87 30.89
N GLY A 308 8.18 -11.73 31.22
CA GLY A 308 8.90 -10.46 31.35
C GLY A 308 9.33 -9.87 30.01
N TRP A 309 9.76 -8.59 30.02
CA TRP A 309 10.11 -7.85 28.80
C TRP A 309 11.21 -8.50 27.96
N PRO A 310 12.36 -8.92 28.51
CA PRO A 310 13.43 -9.46 27.67
C PRO A 310 13.00 -10.68 26.87
N ALA A 311 12.26 -11.61 27.49
CA ALA A 311 11.80 -12.83 26.84
C ALA A 311 10.65 -12.54 25.84
N LEU A 312 9.73 -11.63 26.15
CA LEU A 312 8.67 -11.20 25.24
C LEU A 312 9.29 -10.56 23.99
N PHE A 313 10.21 -9.61 24.19
CA PHE A 313 10.84 -8.90 23.07
C PHE A 313 11.64 -9.86 22.17
N ALA A 314 12.43 -10.77 22.75
CA ALA A 314 13.18 -11.77 21.99
C ALA A 314 12.28 -12.73 21.22
N ALA A 315 11.14 -13.16 21.80
CA ALA A 315 10.16 -14.00 21.13
C ALA A 315 9.49 -13.26 19.97
N ASN A 316 9.12 -12.00 20.17
CA ASN A 316 8.57 -11.14 19.13
C ASN A 316 9.57 -10.95 17.97
N GLU A 317 10.85 -10.64 18.28
CA GLU A 317 11.91 -10.49 17.29
C GLU A 317 12.11 -11.79 16.49
N ALA A 318 12.12 -12.94 17.18
CA ALA A 318 12.22 -14.26 16.55
C ALA A 318 11.03 -14.57 15.63
N ALA A 319 9.82 -14.11 15.97
CA ALA A 319 8.62 -14.27 15.13
C ALA A 319 8.62 -13.34 13.90
N TRP A 320 9.21 -12.15 13.99
CA TRP A 320 9.37 -11.23 12.86
C TRP A 320 10.50 -11.63 11.91
N SER A 321 11.62 -12.14 12.42
CA SER A 321 12.84 -12.42 11.65
C SER A 321 12.61 -13.26 10.38
N PRO A 322 11.87 -14.39 10.38
CA PRO A 322 11.62 -15.16 9.17
C PRO A 322 10.75 -14.41 8.14
N LEU A 323 9.99 -13.41 8.54
CA LEU A 323 9.19 -12.61 7.62
C LEU A 323 10.07 -11.70 6.75
N TRP A 324 11.24 -11.32 7.19
CA TRP A 324 12.20 -10.51 6.46
C TRP A 324 13.22 -11.35 5.65
N ALA A 325 13.04 -12.68 5.60
CA ALA A 325 13.80 -13.54 4.68
C ALA A 325 13.46 -13.25 3.20
N ALA A 326 12.27 -12.73 2.90
CA ALA A 326 11.96 -12.14 1.60
C ALA A 326 12.07 -10.61 1.69
N ASP A 327 12.83 -10.02 0.75
CA ASP A 327 13.09 -8.58 0.69
C ASP A 327 13.29 -8.15 -0.77
N ILE A 328 13.01 -6.88 -1.05
CA ILE A 328 13.24 -6.24 -2.35
C ILE A 328 14.33 -5.19 -2.16
N GLY A 329 15.47 -5.41 -2.77
CA GLY A 329 16.62 -4.51 -2.73
C GLY A 329 16.72 -3.64 -3.98
N VAL A 330 16.93 -2.34 -3.81
CA VAL A 330 17.12 -1.35 -4.88
C VAL A 330 18.38 -0.50 -4.60
N PRO A 331 19.57 -1.05 -4.90
CA PRO A 331 20.84 -0.39 -4.58
C PRO A 331 20.94 1.02 -5.16
N GLY A 332 21.41 1.97 -4.34
CA GLY A 332 21.56 3.37 -4.75
C GLY A 332 20.28 4.20 -4.74
N GLN A 333 19.15 3.63 -4.27
CA GLN A 333 17.85 4.29 -4.20
C GLN A 333 17.32 4.29 -2.75
N PRO A 334 17.92 5.03 -1.81
CA PRO A 334 17.62 4.90 -0.38
C PRO A 334 16.16 5.22 -0.01
N HIS A 335 15.55 6.23 -0.65
CA HIS A 335 14.14 6.54 -0.42
C HIS A 335 13.22 5.43 -0.92
N LEU A 336 13.45 4.95 -2.13
CA LEU A 336 12.68 3.84 -2.71
C LEU A 336 12.81 2.57 -1.88
N GLN A 337 14.01 2.28 -1.37
CA GLN A 337 14.27 1.16 -0.46
C GLN A 337 13.48 1.28 0.85
N ALA A 338 13.45 2.46 1.44
CA ALA A 338 12.68 2.71 2.66
C ALA A 338 11.17 2.54 2.43
N TRP A 339 10.65 3.05 1.31
CA TRP A 339 9.24 2.90 0.93
C TRP A 339 8.85 1.45 0.68
N LEU A 340 9.71 0.65 0.02
CA LEU A 340 9.49 -0.78 -0.20
C LEU A 340 9.41 -1.55 1.12
N ARG A 341 10.30 -1.27 2.07
CA ARG A 341 10.26 -1.91 3.40
C ARG A 341 9.03 -1.50 4.19
N ALA A 342 8.66 -0.22 4.16
CA ALA A 342 7.42 0.26 4.79
C ALA A 342 6.17 -0.35 4.14
N ALA A 343 6.19 -0.58 2.82
CA ALA A 343 5.09 -1.24 2.12
C ALA A 343 4.97 -2.71 2.53
N GLN A 344 6.08 -3.46 2.57
CA GLN A 344 6.08 -4.85 3.06
C GLN A 344 5.62 -4.92 4.52
N TYR A 345 6.13 -4.04 5.38
CA TYR A 345 5.74 -3.95 6.79
C TYR A 345 4.23 -3.76 6.95
N GLY A 346 3.61 -2.83 6.19
CA GLY A 346 2.18 -2.59 6.22
C GLY A 346 1.36 -3.87 5.97
N LEU A 347 1.71 -4.65 4.93
CA LEU A 347 1.02 -5.92 4.65
C LEU A 347 1.27 -6.97 5.74
N LEU A 348 2.48 -7.06 6.27
CA LEU A 348 2.83 -8.02 7.32
C LEU A 348 2.11 -7.73 8.63
N THR A 349 1.88 -6.45 8.99
CA THR A 349 1.14 -6.08 10.20
C THR A 349 -0.34 -6.39 10.14
N GLY A 350 -0.92 -6.46 8.93
CA GLY A 350 -2.34 -6.79 8.72
C GLY A 350 -2.63 -8.29 8.60
N THR A 351 -1.61 -9.15 8.54
CA THR A 351 -1.77 -10.58 8.27
C THR A 351 -1.10 -11.46 9.31
N ARG A 352 -1.67 -12.66 9.53
CA ARG A 352 -1.09 -13.74 10.36
C ARG A 352 -1.41 -15.10 9.77
N GLU A 353 -0.52 -16.05 10.01
CA GLU A 353 -0.74 -17.44 9.62
C GLU A 353 -1.93 -18.04 10.36
N GLY A 354 -2.69 -18.88 9.65
CA GLY A 354 -3.87 -19.56 10.21
C GLY A 354 -5.11 -18.69 10.39
N SER A 355 -5.05 -17.39 10.04
CA SER A 355 -6.21 -16.50 10.05
C SER A 355 -7.16 -16.82 8.88
N ALA A 356 -8.46 -16.58 9.11
CA ALA A 356 -9.46 -16.48 8.07
C ALA A 356 -10.05 -15.06 7.99
N ASP A 357 -9.30 -14.06 8.47
CA ASP A 357 -9.61 -12.63 8.33
C ASP A 357 -8.83 -12.08 7.14
N SER A 358 -9.51 -11.40 6.23
CA SER A 358 -8.90 -10.74 5.08
C SER A 358 -8.41 -9.34 5.43
N LEU A 359 -7.83 -8.65 4.46
CA LEU A 359 -7.28 -7.31 4.59
C LEU A 359 -8.30 -6.26 4.15
N ALA A 360 -8.63 -5.32 5.02
CA ALA A 360 -9.24 -4.05 4.62
C ALA A 360 -8.20 -3.13 3.95
N PRO A 361 -8.59 -2.10 3.17
CA PRO A 361 -7.67 -1.18 2.52
C PRO A 361 -6.66 -0.51 3.47
N THR A 362 -6.99 -0.32 4.75
CA THR A 362 -6.08 0.20 5.79
C THR A 362 -5.65 -0.85 6.81
N GLY A 363 -5.94 -2.11 6.59
CA GLY A 363 -5.64 -3.19 7.55
C GLY A 363 -6.25 -2.91 8.93
N LEU A 364 -5.41 -2.91 9.97
CA LEU A 364 -5.80 -2.60 11.35
C LEU A 364 -5.25 -1.24 11.81
N SER A 365 -4.84 -0.35 10.89
CA SER A 365 -4.28 0.95 11.25
C SER A 365 -5.34 2.02 11.50
N SER A 366 -6.54 1.85 10.96
CA SER A 366 -7.65 2.79 11.15
C SER A 366 -8.99 2.14 10.81
N ASP A 367 -10.09 2.86 11.07
CA ASP A 367 -11.44 2.50 10.65
C ASP A 367 -11.86 3.15 9.32
N ASN A 368 -10.91 3.67 8.54
CA ASN A 368 -11.19 4.11 7.17
C ASN A 368 -11.79 2.96 6.36
N TYR A 369 -12.66 3.28 5.41
CA TYR A 369 -13.46 2.32 4.64
C TYR A 369 -14.30 1.39 5.53
N ALA A 370 -14.65 1.86 6.73
CA ALA A 370 -15.33 1.07 7.76
C ALA A 370 -14.57 -0.21 8.18
N GLY A 371 -13.30 -0.36 7.82
CA GLY A 371 -12.53 -1.60 7.99
C GLY A 371 -13.07 -2.78 7.18
N LEU A 372 -13.86 -2.51 6.12
CA LEU A 372 -14.44 -3.54 5.26
C LEU A 372 -13.41 -4.09 4.27
N VAL A 373 -13.66 -5.30 3.80
CA VAL A 373 -12.87 -5.98 2.77
C VAL A 373 -13.48 -5.69 1.41
N PHE A 374 -12.64 -5.25 0.48
CA PHE A 374 -12.95 -4.95 -0.92
C PHE A 374 -12.17 -5.90 -1.83
N TRP A 375 -12.26 -5.71 -3.17
CA TRP A 375 -11.41 -6.37 -4.17
C TRP A 375 -9.93 -6.03 -4.03
N ASP A 376 -9.63 -4.98 -3.27
CA ASP A 376 -8.28 -4.55 -2.89
C ASP A 376 -7.46 -5.70 -2.32
N ALA A 377 -8.11 -6.56 -1.52
CA ALA A 377 -7.47 -7.70 -0.91
C ALA A 377 -6.95 -8.68 -1.97
N GLU A 378 -7.76 -9.04 -2.95
CA GLU A 378 -7.46 -10.05 -3.95
C GLU A 378 -6.55 -9.53 -5.06
N THR A 379 -6.79 -8.30 -5.54
CA THR A 379 -6.11 -7.76 -6.74
C THR A 379 -4.84 -7.00 -6.39
N TRP A 380 -4.85 -6.27 -5.25
CA TRP A 380 -3.75 -5.35 -4.92
C TRP A 380 -2.81 -5.91 -3.85
N MET A 381 -3.33 -6.46 -2.75
CA MET A 381 -2.51 -6.88 -1.61
C MET A 381 -2.04 -8.33 -1.72
N PHE A 382 -2.92 -9.22 -2.17
CA PHE A 382 -2.69 -10.66 -2.21
C PHE A 382 -1.51 -11.09 -3.10
N PRO A 383 -1.32 -10.61 -4.36
CA PRO A 383 -0.29 -11.16 -5.25
C PRO A 383 1.12 -10.95 -4.70
N GLY A 384 1.41 -9.78 -4.11
CA GLY A 384 2.71 -9.49 -3.51
C GLY A 384 3.02 -10.36 -2.28
N LEU A 385 1.99 -10.63 -1.46
CA LEU A 385 2.10 -11.59 -0.34
C LEU A 385 2.26 -13.01 -0.83
N LEU A 386 1.50 -13.43 -1.83
CA LEU A 386 1.46 -14.81 -2.32
C LEU A 386 2.84 -15.30 -2.76
N VAL A 387 3.55 -14.48 -3.53
CA VAL A 387 4.86 -14.89 -4.08
C VAL A 387 5.99 -14.84 -3.06
N THR A 388 5.74 -14.28 -1.88
CA THR A 388 6.74 -14.17 -0.80
C THR A 388 6.34 -14.92 0.46
N ARG A 389 5.03 -14.97 0.77
CA ARG A 389 4.44 -15.50 2.02
C ARG A 389 3.09 -16.16 1.75
N PRO A 390 3.03 -17.27 1.00
CA PRO A 390 1.76 -17.93 0.68
C PRO A 390 0.96 -18.33 1.92
N GLU A 391 1.63 -18.61 3.05
CA GLU A 391 1.00 -18.91 4.34
C GLU A 391 0.22 -17.73 4.93
N LEU A 392 0.67 -16.51 4.69
CA LEU A 392 -0.06 -15.29 5.09
C LEU A 392 -1.15 -14.93 4.08
N ALA A 393 -0.83 -15.03 2.78
CA ALA A 393 -1.79 -14.75 1.71
C ALA A 393 -3.03 -15.66 1.78
N ARG A 394 -2.89 -16.87 2.33
CA ARG A 394 -3.98 -17.81 2.54
C ARG A 394 -5.18 -17.20 3.27
N SER A 395 -4.97 -16.29 4.20
CA SER A 395 -6.04 -15.64 4.97
C SER A 395 -7.08 -14.96 4.07
N VAL A 396 -6.67 -14.40 2.95
CA VAL A 396 -7.55 -13.71 1.99
C VAL A 396 -8.55 -14.68 1.38
N VAL A 397 -8.09 -15.82 0.87
CA VAL A 397 -8.98 -16.83 0.25
C VAL A 397 -9.78 -17.61 1.28
N GLU A 398 -9.25 -17.85 2.50
CA GLU A 398 -9.98 -18.47 3.60
C GLU A 398 -11.13 -17.58 4.10
N TYR A 399 -10.98 -16.27 4.10
CA TYR A 399 -12.07 -15.34 4.40
C TYR A 399 -13.24 -15.52 3.43
N ARG A 400 -12.99 -15.60 2.13
CA ARG A 400 -14.02 -15.85 1.12
C ARG A 400 -14.68 -17.22 1.29
N TYR A 401 -13.90 -18.23 1.66
CA TYR A 401 -14.47 -19.55 1.98
C TYR A 401 -15.35 -19.51 3.23
N ARG A 402 -14.93 -18.80 4.28
CA ARG A 402 -15.70 -18.64 5.52
C ARG A 402 -17.05 -17.95 5.27
N THR A 403 -17.08 -16.96 4.38
CA THR A 403 -18.29 -16.17 4.07
C THR A 403 -19.12 -16.72 2.90
N ARG A 404 -18.79 -17.92 2.37
CA ARG A 404 -19.46 -18.48 1.19
C ARG A 404 -20.94 -18.78 1.39
N THR A 405 -21.39 -19.11 2.60
CA THR A 405 -22.81 -19.34 2.89
C THR A 405 -23.61 -18.05 2.67
N ALA A 406 -23.14 -16.95 3.20
CA ALA A 406 -23.74 -15.63 2.95
C ALA A 406 -23.68 -15.26 1.46
N ALA A 407 -22.58 -15.59 0.77
CA ALA A 407 -22.47 -15.37 -0.68
C ALA A 407 -23.51 -16.14 -1.49
N ALA A 408 -23.85 -17.39 -1.08
CA ALA A 408 -24.92 -18.15 -1.70
C ALA A 408 -26.30 -17.53 -1.44
N GLU A 409 -26.56 -17.09 -0.22
CA GLU A 409 -27.80 -16.36 0.12
C GLU A 409 -27.91 -15.03 -0.64
N ASN A 410 -26.82 -14.29 -0.78
CA ASN A 410 -26.77 -13.05 -1.56
C ASN A 410 -27.12 -13.30 -3.04
N ALA A 411 -26.53 -14.33 -3.66
CA ALA A 411 -26.88 -14.71 -5.04
C ALA A 411 -28.38 -15.02 -5.17
N GLY A 412 -28.94 -15.81 -4.24
CA GLY A 412 -30.36 -16.13 -4.21
C GLY A 412 -31.25 -14.89 -4.06
N LYS A 413 -30.90 -13.95 -3.18
CA LYS A 413 -31.62 -12.67 -3.00
C LYS A 413 -31.63 -11.81 -4.27
N LEU A 414 -30.59 -11.90 -5.09
CA LEU A 414 -30.48 -11.21 -6.39
C LEU A 414 -31.09 -12.01 -7.55
N GLY A 415 -31.67 -13.21 -7.30
CA GLY A 415 -32.26 -14.06 -8.32
C GLY A 415 -31.26 -14.89 -9.12
N PHE A 416 -30.01 -15.03 -8.64
CA PHE A 416 -28.96 -15.80 -9.30
C PHE A 416 -28.63 -17.10 -8.53
N LYS A 417 -27.89 -17.98 -9.18
CA LYS A 417 -27.34 -19.21 -8.59
C LYS A 417 -25.88 -18.98 -8.18
N GLY A 418 -25.33 -19.91 -7.43
CA GLY A 418 -23.92 -19.94 -7.07
C GLY A 418 -23.55 -18.97 -5.93
N LEU A 419 -22.42 -18.28 -6.05
CA LEU A 419 -21.88 -17.40 -5.01
C LEU A 419 -21.77 -15.97 -5.52
N PHE A 420 -22.33 -15.03 -4.76
CA PHE A 420 -22.16 -13.59 -4.97
C PHE A 420 -21.63 -12.91 -3.71
N TYR A 421 -20.41 -12.41 -3.79
CA TYR A 421 -19.78 -11.60 -2.75
C TYR A 421 -20.08 -10.12 -2.99
N PRO A 422 -20.57 -9.39 -1.98
CA PRO A 422 -20.82 -7.95 -2.14
C PRO A 422 -19.49 -7.20 -2.28
N TRP A 423 -19.52 -6.07 -2.98
CA TRP A 423 -18.32 -5.25 -3.22
C TRP A 423 -17.58 -4.87 -1.94
N THR A 424 -18.32 -4.58 -0.87
CA THR A 424 -17.78 -4.36 0.46
C THR A 424 -18.27 -5.45 1.41
N SER A 425 -17.39 -5.96 2.26
CA SER A 425 -17.67 -7.14 3.08
C SER A 425 -17.06 -7.01 4.47
N GLY A 426 -17.87 -7.24 5.51
CA GLY A 426 -17.44 -7.27 6.91
C GLY A 426 -17.32 -8.69 7.48
N GLY A 427 -17.65 -8.85 8.75
CA GLY A 427 -17.53 -10.14 9.45
C GLY A 427 -18.49 -11.22 8.95
N ARG A 428 -19.63 -10.85 8.36
CA ARG A 428 -20.72 -11.77 7.96
C ARG A 428 -20.81 -12.02 6.46
N GLY A 429 -20.36 -11.08 5.62
CA GLY A 429 -20.46 -11.21 4.17
C GLY A 429 -21.86 -10.97 3.58
N GLU A 430 -22.76 -10.33 4.32
CA GLU A 430 -24.16 -10.09 3.93
C GLU A 430 -24.32 -8.80 3.16
N ILE A 431 -24.95 -8.86 1.99
CA ILE A 431 -25.10 -7.71 1.08
C ILE A 431 -25.81 -6.50 1.71
N TRP A 432 -26.83 -6.75 2.56
CA TRP A 432 -27.65 -5.66 3.12
C TRP A 432 -26.97 -4.85 4.21
N ASN A 433 -26.03 -5.47 4.89
CA ASN A 433 -25.31 -4.83 6.00
C ASN A 433 -24.00 -4.17 5.58
N GLU A 434 -23.64 -4.27 4.29
CA GLU A 434 -22.30 -3.91 3.83
C GLU A 434 -22.33 -3.08 2.54
N CYS A 435 -23.51 -2.74 2.03
CA CYS A 435 -23.72 -2.03 0.78
C CYS A 435 -23.44 -0.53 0.92
N GLN A 436 -22.62 0.02 0.04
CA GLN A 436 -22.49 1.47 -0.14
C GLN A 436 -23.65 2.03 -0.98
N SER A 437 -24.01 3.30 -0.72
CA SER A 437 -25.12 3.96 -1.39
C SER A 437 -24.65 4.65 -2.67
N TRP A 438 -24.77 3.99 -3.78
CA TRP A 438 -24.77 4.58 -5.11
C TRP A 438 -26.10 4.25 -5.78
N ASN A 439 -26.46 4.88 -6.87
CA ASN A 439 -27.68 4.56 -7.60
C ASN A 439 -27.34 4.20 -9.06
N PRO A 440 -27.38 2.91 -9.47
CA PRO A 440 -27.69 1.74 -8.63
C PRO A 440 -26.57 1.43 -7.61
N PRO A 441 -26.87 0.66 -6.52
CA PRO A 441 -25.89 0.40 -5.48
C PRO A 441 -24.69 -0.42 -5.98
N HIS A 442 -23.47 0.07 -5.74
CA HIS A 442 -22.23 -0.58 -6.17
C HIS A 442 -22.07 -1.99 -5.62
N CYS A 443 -22.58 -2.29 -4.42
CA CYS A 443 -22.51 -3.62 -3.83
C CYS A 443 -23.25 -4.70 -4.65
N VAL A 444 -24.14 -4.33 -5.58
CA VAL A 444 -24.83 -5.24 -6.50
C VAL A 444 -24.37 -5.11 -7.94
N THR A 445 -23.76 -3.98 -8.33
CA THR A 445 -23.32 -3.75 -9.71
C THR A 445 -21.84 -4.05 -9.93
N GLN A 446 -21.00 -4.00 -8.90
CA GLN A 446 -19.56 -4.35 -8.95
C GLN A 446 -19.39 -5.89 -9.03
N ASN A 447 -19.76 -6.45 -10.18
CA ASN A 447 -19.77 -7.92 -10.35
C ASN A 447 -18.36 -8.49 -10.59
N HIS A 448 -17.39 -7.69 -11.04
CA HIS A 448 -16.02 -8.13 -11.34
C HIS A 448 -15.32 -8.76 -10.13
N LEU A 449 -15.68 -8.36 -8.88
CA LEU A 449 -15.13 -8.93 -7.65
C LEU A 449 -15.22 -10.47 -7.62
N GLN A 450 -16.27 -11.06 -8.21
CA GLN A 450 -16.40 -12.52 -8.28
C GLN A 450 -15.20 -13.12 -9.05
N SER A 451 -14.79 -12.46 -10.14
CA SER A 451 -13.65 -12.90 -10.95
C SER A 451 -12.32 -12.64 -10.24
N ASP A 452 -12.19 -11.55 -9.50
CA ASP A 452 -10.98 -11.23 -8.72
C ASP A 452 -10.74 -12.28 -7.63
N ILE A 453 -11.80 -12.74 -6.95
CA ILE A 453 -11.74 -13.82 -5.96
C ILE A 453 -11.33 -15.14 -6.63
N ALA A 454 -11.95 -15.48 -7.76
CA ALA A 454 -11.64 -16.71 -8.49
C ALA A 454 -10.17 -16.72 -8.99
N LEU A 455 -9.67 -15.58 -9.47
CA LEU A 455 -8.28 -15.40 -9.87
C LEU A 455 -7.33 -15.64 -8.69
N ALA A 456 -7.62 -15.06 -7.52
CA ALA A 456 -6.83 -15.27 -6.31
C ALA A 456 -6.82 -16.76 -5.87
N VAL A 457 -7.95 -17.44 -5.95
CA VAL A 457 -8.04 -18.89 -5.67
C VAL A 457 -7.15 -19.70 -6.62
N ARG A 458 -7.20 -19.40 -7.94
CA ARG A 458 -6.33 -20.05 -8.94
C ARG A 458 -4.86 -19.78 -8.65
N GLN A 459 -4.49 -18.54 -8.43
CA GLN A 459 -3.12 -18.14 -8.13
C GLN A 459 -2.58 -18.80 -6.85
N TYR A 460 -3.42 -18.94 -5.81
CA TYR A 460 -3.03 -19.64 -4.59
C TYR A 460 -2.69 -21.12 -4.87
N TYR A 461 -3.51 -21.80 -5.66
CA TYR A 461 -3.22 -23.18 -6.08
C TYR A 461 -1.94 -23.27 -6.93
N GLU A 462 -1.75 -22.37 -7.88
CA GLU A 462 -0.55 -22.33 -8.73
C GLU A 462 0.73 -22.09 -7.90
N ALA A 463 0.63 -21.23 -6.88
CA ALA A 463 1.74 -20.93 -5.97
C ALA A 463 2.09 -22.08 -5.04
N THR A 464 1.09 -22.82 -4.55
CA THR A 464 1.28 -23.83 -3.50
C THR A 464 1.32 -25.25 -4.00
N GLY A 465 0.62 -25.56 -5.11
CA GLY A 465 0.40 -26.91 -5.60
C GLY A 465 -0.48 -27.77 -4.68
N ASP A 466 -1.14 -27.15 -3.68
CA ASP A 466 -1.94 -27.86 -2.67
C ASP A 466 -3.27 -28.35 -3.25
N ARG A 467 -3.28 -29.60 -3.73
CA ARG A 467 -4.48 -30.26 -4.28
C ARG A 467 -5.53 -30.55 -3.23
N GLY A 468 -5.13 -30.76 -1.96
CA GLY A 468 -6.04 -30.97 -0.84
C GLY A 468 -6.85 -29.69 -0.61
N TRP A 469 -6.17 -28.58 -0.44
CA TRP A 469 -6.80 -27.27 -0.31
C TRP A 469 -7.66 -26.92 -1.53
N LEU A 470 -7.16 -27.17 -2.75
CA LEU A 470 -7.94 -26.92 -3.97
C LEU A 470 -9.28 -27.67 -3.95
N ARG A 471 -9.28 -28.95 -3.58
CA ARG A 471 -10.51 -29.76 -3.52
C ARG A 471 -11.46 -29.30 -2.43
N GLU A 472 -10.94 -29.01 -1.23
CA GLU A 472 -11.77 -28.75 -0.04
C GLU A 472 -12.22 -27.28 0.07
N ARG A 473 -11.43 -26.35 -0.42
CA ARG A 473 -11.62 -24.90 -0.28
C ARG A 473 -11.76 -24.18 -1.61
N GLY A 474 -10.77 -24.34 -2.50
CA GLY A 474 -10.69 -23.63 -3.77
C GLY A 474 -11.82 -24.02 -4.73
N TRP A 475 -12.07 -25.31 -4.90
CA TRP A 475 -13.11 -25.78 -5.83
C TRP A 475 -14.52 -25.34 -5.46
N PRO A 476 -14.99 -25.43 -4.21
CA PRO A 476 -16.29 -24.87 -3.84
C PRO A 476 -16.44 -23.38 -4.18
N LEU A 477 -15.39 -22.58 -4.06
CA LEU A 477 -15.39 -21.16 -4.45
C LEU A 477 -15.48 -21.01 -5.97
N LEU A 478 -14.57 -21.64 -6.71
CA LEU A 478 -14.54 -21.57 -8.17
C LEU A 478 -15.84 -22.06 -8.81
N LYS A 479 -16.36 -23.21 -8.34
CA LYS A 479 -17.61 -23.77 -8.80
C LYS A 479 -18.78 -22.81 -8.57
N GLY A 480 -18.91 -22.31 -7.36
CA GLY A 480 -20.02 -21.43 -6.99
C GLY A 480 -19.96 -20.09 -7.73
N ILE A 481 -18.75 -19.53 -7.95
CA ILE A 481 -18.58 -18.31 -8.75
C ILE A 481 -18.90 -18.60 -10.24
N ALA A 482 -18.48 -19.73 -10.79
CA ALA A 482 -18.82 -20.12 -12.16
C ALA A 482 -20.33 -20.34 -12.34
N GLU A 483 -21.02 -20.93 -11.36
CA GLU A 483 -22.47 -21.04 -11.33
C GLU A 483 -23.16 -19.68 -11.29
N PHE A 484 -22.61 -18.72 -10.53
CA PHE A 484 -23.09 -17.34 -10.54
C PHE A 484 -22.98 -16.74 -11.96
N TRP A 485 -21.82 -16.75 -12.58
CA TRP A 485 -21.61 -16.20 -13.92
C TRP A 485 -22.53 -16.88 -14.96
N ALA A 486 -22.67 -18.21 -14.91
CA ALA A 486 -23.55 -18.92 -15.83
C ALA A 486 -25.04 -18.57 -15.67
N SER A 487 -25.46 -18.09 -14.49
CA SER A 487 -26.83 -17.62 -14.24
C SER A 487 -26.99 -16.10 -14.48
N ARG A 488 -25.89 -15.34 -14.40
CA ARG A 488 -25.88 -13.85 -14.47
C ARG A 488 -25.95 -13.33 -15.91
N VAL A 489 -25.35 -14.04 -16.85
CA VAL A 489 -25.32 -13.61 -18.26
C VAL A 489 -26.69 -13.67 -18.92
N THR A 490 -26.95 -12.72 -19.83
CA THR A 490 -28.12 -12.68 -20.70
C THR A 490 -27.75 -13.21 -22.08
N ALA A 491 -28.48 -14.18 -22.60
CA ALA A 491 -28.33 -14.63 -23.99
C ALA A 491 -28.90 -13.57 -24.94
N ASN A 492 -28.20 -13.28 -26.03
CA ASN A 492 -28.59 -12.38 -27.10
C ASN A 492 -29.14 -13.18 -28.30
N ASP A 493 -29.90 -12.51 -29.19
CA ASP A 493 -30.52 -13.14 -30.38
C ASP A 493 -29.47 -13.67 -31.37
N ASP A 494 -28.26 -13.10 -31.37
CA ASP A 494 -27.12 -13.54 -32.20
C ASP A 494 -26.35 -14.74 -31.60
N GLY A 495 -26.85 -15.27 -30.50
CA GLY A 495 -26.23 -16.37 -29.78
C GLY A 495 -25.05 -16.01 -28.90
N SER A 496 -24.64 -14.74 -28.82
CA SER A 496 -23.66 -14.24 -27.86
C SER A 496 -24.29 -14.06 -26.47
N TYR A 497 -23.44 -13.71 -25.49
CA TYR A 497 -23.85 -13.39 -24.12
C TYR A 497 -23.41 -12.01 -23.69
N SER A 498 -24.24 -11.32 -22.92
CA SER A 498 -23.98 -10.01 -22.34
C SER A 498 -24.13 -10.03 -20.81
N VAL A 499 -23.40 -9.18 -20.12
CA VAL A 499 -23.66 -8.81 -18.72
C VAL A 499 -24.16 -7.36 -18.70
N LYS A 500 -25.39 -7.16 -18.21
CA LYS A 500 -26.06 -5.85 -18.20
C LYS A 500 -26.06 -5.26 -16.80
N GLU A 501 -26.16 -3.94 -16.69
CA GLU A 501 -26.31 -3.22 -15.43
C GLU A 501 -25.18 -3.53 -14.44
N VAL A 502 -23.95 -3.31 -14.87
CA VAL A 502 -22.75 -3.49 -14.04
C VAL A 502 -21.99 -2.18 -13.88
N ALA A 503 -21.19 -2.10 -12.83
CA ALA A 503 -20.08 -1.19 -12.70
C ALA A 503 -18.77 -1.99 -12.90
N GLY A 504 -17.84 -1.39 -13.64
CA GLY A 504 -16.46 -1.92 -13.73
C GLY A 504 -15.62 -1.52 -12.52
N PRO A 505 -14.32 -1.82 -12.54
CA PRO A 505 -13.36 -1.28 -11.58
C PRO A 505 -13.36 0.26 -11.50
N ASP A 506 -13.59 0.93 -12.62
CA ASP A 506 -13.80 2.38 -12.67
C ASP A 506 -15.15 2.77 -12.08
N GLU A 507 -15.14 3.44 -10.94
CA GLU A 507 -16.35 3.82 -10.21
C GLU A 507 -17.10 5.01 -10.83
N TYR A 508 -16.54 5.69 -11.84
CA TYR A 508 -17.27 6.73 -12.57
C TYR A 508 -18.34 6.15 -13.50
N SER A 509 -18.22 4.84 -13.84
CA SER A 509 -19.14 4.15 -14.73
C SER A 509 -19.97 3.11 -13.96
N ASN A 510 -21.30 3.29 -13.94
CA ASN A 510 -22.22 2.41 -13.23
C ASN A 510 -23.50 2.17 -14.03
N GLY A 511 -24.07 0.99 -13.97
CA GLY A 511 -25.26 0.60 -14.74
C GLY A 511 -24.98 0.36 -16.23
N VAL A 512 -23.72 0.12 -16.62
CA VAL A 512 -23.30 -0.09 -18.00
C VAL A 512 -23.53 -1.54 -18.46
N THR A 513 -23.45 -1.78 -19.76
CA THR A 513 -23.58 -3.11 -20.37
C THR A 513 -22.25 -3.53 -20.96
N ASP A 514 -21.91 -4.81 -20.77
CA ASP A 514 -20.69 -5.44 -21.29
C ASP A 514 -19.41 -4.71 -20.85
N GLY A 515 -19.26 -4.47 -19.55
CA GLY A 515 -17.99 -4.02 -18.99
C GLY A 515 -16.88 -5.01 -19.35
N VAL A 516 -15.85 -4.51 -20.06
CA VAL A 516 -14.85 -5.37 -20.71
C VAL A 516 -14.08 -6.23 -19.70
N PHE A 517 -13.63 -5.63 -18.58
CA PHE A 517 -12.93 -6.38 -17.52
C PHE A 517 -13.87 -7.39 -16.84
N THR A 518 -15.12 -6.98 -16.57
CA THR A 518 -16.14 -7.86 -15.99
C THR A 518 -16.40 -9.08 -16.88
N ASN A 519 -16.60 -8.89 -18.18
CA ASN A 519 -16.89 -9.97 -19.12
C ASN A 519 -15.68 -10.87 -19.37
N ALA A 520 -14.50 -10.30 -19.55
CA ALA A 520 -13.25 -11.07 -19.70
C ALA A 520 -12.92 -11.86 -18.43
N GLY A 521 -13.18 -11.29 -17.25
CA GLY A 521 -13.07 -11.98 -15.97
C GLY A 521 -14.04 -13.15 -15.87
N ALA A 522 -15.32 -12.96 -16.25
CA ALA A 522 -16.31 -14.04 -16.27
C ALA A 522 -15.88 -15.20 -17.19
N ALA A 523 -15.42 -14.88 -18.42
CA ALA A 523 -14.92 -15.89 -19.36
C ALA A 523 -13.73 -16.66 -18.79
N THR A 524 -12.78 -15.94 -18.16
CA THR A 524 -11.60 -16.55 -17.52
C THR A 524 -12.00 -17.50 -16.40
N VAL A 525 -12.91 -17.09 -15.51
CA VAL A 525 -13.41 -17.92 -14.41
C VAL A 525 -14.07 -19.19 -14.93
N LEU A 526 -14.93 -19.10 -15.94
CA LEU A 526 -15.64 -20.25 -16.50
C LEU A 526 -14.66 -21.27 -17.12
N ARG A 527 -13.56 -20.78 -17.79
CA ARG A 527 -12.50 -21.63 -18.30
C ARG A 527 -11.67 -22.25 -17.18
N ASP A 528 -11.33 -21.49 -16.13
CA ASP A 528 -10.56 -21.95 -14.98
C ASP A 528 -11.35 -22.99 -14.17
N ALA A 529 -12.63 -22.74 -13.94
CA ALA A 529 -13.51 -23.69 -13.27
C ALA A 529 -13.65 -24.98 -14.08
N THR A 530 -13.74 -24.91 -15.41
CA THR A 530 -13.79 -26.09 -16.29
C THR A 530 -12.49 -26.93 -16.18
N ARG A 531 -11.32 -26.26 -16.19
CA ARG A 531 -10.02 -26.95 -15.99
C ARG A 531 -9.92 -27.55 -14.59
N THR A 532 -10.34 -26.81 -13.57
CA THR A 532 -10.27 -27.25 -12.17
C THR A 532 -11.20 -28.42 -11.89
N ALA A 533 -12.39 -28.46 -12.49
CA ALA A 533 -13.30 -29.62 -12.38
C ALA A 533 -12.58 -30.92 -12.76
N ALA A 534 -11.88 -30.93 -13.90
CA ALA A 534 -11.11 -32.09 -14.32
C ALA A 534 -9.99 -32.47 -13.32
N LEU A 535 -9.31 -31.47 -12.74
CA LEU A 535 -8.25 -31.71 -11.73
C LEU A 535 -8.77 -32.34 -10.43
N VAL A 536 -10.02 -32.02 -10.04
CA VAL A 536 -10.64 -32.57 -8.82
C VAL A 536 -11.52 -33.81 -9.08
N GLY A 537 -11.63 -34.25 -10.34
CA GLY A 537 -12.40 -35.45 -10.73
C GLY A 537 -13.88 -35.18 -10.93
N GLU A 538 -14.28 -33.93 -11.14
CA GLU A 538 -15.66 -33.54 -11.46
C GLU A 538 -15.83 -33.19 -12.95
N ARG A 539 -17.08 -33.10 -13.40
CA ARG A 539 -17.44 -32.69 -14.78
C ARG A 539 -18.03 -31.29 -14.75
N ALA A 540 -17.43 -30.38 -15.50
CA ALA A 540 -17.99 -29.04 -15.74
C ALA A 540 -19.18 -29.09 -16.70
N PRO A 541 -20.23 -28.27 -16.49
CA PRO A 541 -21.30 -28.08 -17.47
C PRO A 541 -20.78 -27.50 -18.79
N ALA A 542 -21.19 -28.06 -19.93
CA ALA A 542 -20.80 -27.57 -21.27
C ALA A 542 -21.17 -26.09 -21.48
N ARG A 543 -22.22 -25.60 -20.84
CA ARG A 543 -22.65 -24.21 -20.85
C ARG A 543 -21.55 -23.23 -20.38
N TRP A 544 -20.64 -23.65 -19.49
CA TRP A 544 -19.57 -22.79 -19.02
C TRP A 544 -18.60 -22.41 -20.13
N THR A 545 -18.17 -23.41 -20.92
CA THR A 545 -17.32 -23.18 -22.09
C THR A 545 -18.05 -22.38 -23.17
N ASP A 546 -19.33 -22.69 -23.42
CA ASP A 546 -20.16 -21.99 -24.40
C ASP A 546 -20.28 -20.47 -24.08
N ILE A 547 -20.52 -20.11 -22.81
CA ILE A 547 -20.56 -18.72 -22.38
C ILE A 547 -19.17 -18.08 -22.51
N ALA A 548 -18.13 -18.75 -22.02
CA ALA A 548 -16.78 -18.22 -22.04
C ALA A 548 -16.25 -17.90 -23.45
N ASP A 549 -16.72 -18.61 -24.47
CA ASP A 549 -16.31 -18.43 -25.85
C ASP A 549 -17.15 -17.41 -26.60
N ARG A 550 -18.35 -17.09 -26.13
CA ARG A 550 -19.32 -16.22 -26.82
C ARG A 550 -19.75 -14.99 -26.02
N ILE A 551 -19.20 -14.75 -24.83
CA ILE A 551 -19.48 -13.53 -24.09
C ILE A 551 -18.86 -12.32 -24.83
N ARG A 552 -19.59 -11.22 -24.91
CA ARG A 552 -19.15 -10.02 -25.64
C ARG A 552 -17.98 -9.35 -24.93
N ILE A 553 -16.93 -9.05 -25.70
CA ILE A 553 -15.73 -8.31 -25.25
C ILE A 553 -15.60 -7.09 -26.15
N PRO A 554 -16.01 -5.90 -25.70
CA PRO A 554 -15.96 -4.67 -26.52
C PRO A 554 -14.54 -4.34 -26.99
N TYR A 555 -14.34 -4.27 -28.32
CA TYR A 555 -13.04 -4.00 -28.93
C TYR A 555 -13.18 -3.19 -30.23
N ASP A 556 -12.41 -2.10 -30.34
CA ASP A 556 -12.28 -1.32 -31.57
C ASP A 556 -11.05 -1.80 -32.36
N ALA A 557 -11.29 -2.62 -33.38
CA ALA A 557 -10.24 -3.20 -34.20
C ALA A 557 -9.44 -2.17 -35.03
N ARG A 558 -10.05 -1.02 -35.38
CA ARG A 558 -9.37 0.06 -36.12
C ARG A 558 -8.35 0.77 -35.26
N ARG A 559 -8.73 1.10 -34.01
CA ARG A 559 -7.87 1.77 -33.04
C ARG A 559 -7.01 0.78 -32.24
N LYS A 560 -7.31 -0.52 -32.32
CA LYS A 560 -6.71 -1.61 -31.54
C LYS A 560 -6.86 -1.42 -30.03
N ILE A 561 -7.96 -0.84 -29.58
CA ILE A 561 -8.24 -0.62 -28.16
C ILE A 561 -9.43 -1.45 -27.69
N TYR A 562 -9.33 -1.96 -26.47
CA TYR A 562 -10.51 -2.47 -25.78
C TYR A 562 -11.32 -1.29 -25.24
N LEU A 563 -12.64 -1.36 -25.39
CA LEU A 563 -13.56 -0.34 -24.89
C LEU A 563 -14.01 -0.74 -23.49
N GLN A 564 -14.02 0.19 -22.57
CA GLN A 564 -14.36 -0.08 -21.16
C GLN A 564 -15.70 -0.81 -21.00
N TYR A 565 -16.68 -0.44 -21.82
CA TYR A 565 -18.01 -1.08 -21.92
C TYR A 565 -18.59 -0.87 -23.32
N ALA A 566 -19.72 -1.52 -23.61
CA ALA A 566 -20.40 -1.34 -24.88
C ALA A 566 -20.89 0.11 -25.03
N GLY A 567 -20.40 0.80 -26.07
CA GLY A 567 -20.74 2.20 -26.36
C GLY A 567 -19.90 3.23 -25.59
N TYR A 568 -18.79 2.84 -24.99
CA TYR A 568 -17.86 3.76 -24.31
C TYR A 568 -17.40 4.88 -25.25
N ASP A 569 -17.58 6.11 -24.83
CA ASP A 569 -17.37 7.34 -25.62
C ASP A 569 -15.97 7.97 -25.46
N GLY A 570 -15.12 7.44 -24.55
CA GLY A 570 -13.82 7.99 -24.24
C GLY A 570 -13.81 8.96 -23.06
N SER A 571 -14.81 8.92 -22.22
CA SER A 571 -14.89 9.68 -20.97
C SER A 571 -13.71 9.34 -20.03
N ARG A 572 -13.43 10.25 -19.09
CA ARG A 572 -12.39 10.06 -18.08
C ARG A 572 -12.77 8.93 -17.12
N ILE A 573 -11.78 8.15 -16.71
CA ILE A 573 -11.90 7.09 -15.71
C ILE A 573 -11.25 7.50 -14.39
N LYS A 574 -11.81 7.06 -13.26
CA LYS A 574 -11.25 7.29 -11.93
C LYS A 574 -9.95 6.53 -11.72
N GLN A 575 -9.92 5.27 -12.12
CA GLN A 575 -8.86 4.32 -11.81
C GLN A 575 -8.73 3.21 -12.85
N ALA A 576 -7.70 2.36 -12.72
CA ALA A 576 -7.47 1.21 -13.60
C ALA A 576 -8.72 0.34 -13.77
N ASP A 577 -9.08 0.07 -15.01
CA ASP A 577 -10.21 -0.77 -15.43
C ASP A 577 -9.76 -1.66 -16.60
N THR A 578 -9.91 -1.17 -17.83
CA THR A 578 -9.63 -1.92 -19.06
C THR A 578 -8.17 -2.41 -19.15
N VAL A 579 -7.22 -1.69 -18.58
CA VAL A 579 -5.80 -2.07 -18.52
C VAL A 579 -5.57 -3.34 -17.70
N LEU A 580 -6.47 -3.65 -16.76
CA LEU A 580 -6.44 -4.90 -15.97
C LEU A 580 -6.59 -6.16 -16.84
N LEU A 581 -6.99 -6.04 -18.09
CA LEU A 581 -6.96 -7.14 -19.05
C LEU A 581 -5.54 -7.65 -19.30
N THR A 582 -4.53 -6.76 -19.30
CA THR A 582 -3.12 -7.14 -19.48
C THR A 582 -2.58 -7.74 -18.19
N TYR A 583 -2.76 -7.05 -17.08
CA TYR A 583 -2.42 -7.52 -15.75
C TYR A 583 -3.49 -7.07 -14.73
N PRO A 584 -4.03 -7.97 -13.87
CA PRO A 584 -3.59 -9.36 -13.60
C PRO A 584 -4.27 -10.44 -14.46
N LEU A 585 -5.21 -10.10 -15.35
CA LEU A 585 -6.06 -11.09 -16.02
C LEU A 585 -5.32 -11.92 -17.07
N GLU A 586 -4.26 -11.37 -17.69
CA GLU A 586 -3.52 -11.99 -18.80
C GLU A 586 -4.45 -12.39 -19.98
N TRP A 587 -5.41 -11.51 -20.30
CA TRP A 587 -6.33 -11.73 -21.40
C TRP A 587 -5.60 -11.79 -22.73
N PRO A 588 -5.86 -12.80 -23.61
CA PRO A 588 -5.26 -12.84 -24.93
C PRO A 588 -5.65 -11.65 -25.79
N MET A 589 -4.66 -10.87 -26.24
CA MET A 589 -4.87 -9.66 -27.02
C MET A 589 -4.22 -9.74 -28.40
N PRO A 590 -4.86 -9.14 -29.44
CA PRO A 590 -4.20 -8.95 -30.74
C PRO A 590 -2.90 -8.12 -30.61
N ALA A 591 -1.98 -8.33 -31.55
CA ALA A 591 -0.71 -7.61 -31.56
C ALA A 591 -0.89 -6.08 -31.54
N GLY A 592 -0.23 -5.41 -30.60
CA GLY A 592 -0.30 -3.97 -30.39
C GLY A 592 -1.53 -3.49 -29.62
N ALA A 593 -2.50 -4.36 -29.31
CA ALA A 593 -3.71 -3.94 -28.60
C ALA A 593 -3.42 -3.58 -27.13
N ALA A 594 -2.52 -4.29 -26.47
CA ALA A 594 -2.16 -3.99 -25.09
C ALA A 594 -1.52 -2.59 -24.97
N ALA A 595 -0.55 -2.26 -25.84
CA ALA A 595 0.08 -0.94 -25.86
C ALA A 595 -0.92 0.18 -26.17
N ALA A 596 -1.70 0.01 -27.26
CA ALA A 596 -2.71 1.01 -27.61
C ALA A 596 -3.76 1.23 -26.53
N THR A 597 -4.15 0.16 -25.82
CA THR A 597 -5.10 0.24 -24.70
C THR A 597 -4.48 0.96 -23.49
N LEU A 598 -3.22 0.64 -23.14
CA LEU A 598 -2.51 1.32 -22.05
C LEU A 598 -2.41 2.83 -22.31
N ASP A 599 -1.88 3.24 -23.48
CA ASP A 599 -1.75 4.66 -23.83
C ASP A 599 -3.09 5.39 -23.79
N TYR A 600 -4.13 4.75 -24.34
CA TYR A 600 -5.47 5.34 -24.41
C TYR A 600 -6.07 5.62 -23.02
N TYR A 601 -5.96 4.67 -22.08
CA TYR A 601 -6.54 4.83 -20.75
C TYR A 601 -5.63 5.59 -19.78
N ALA A 602 -4.30 5.49 -19.92
CA ALA A 602 -3.38 6.27 -19.11
C ALA A 602 -3.56 7.79 -19.31
N GLU A 603 -3.83 8.22 -20.56
CA GLU A 603 -4.17 9.61 -20.89
C GLU A 603 -5.53 10.06 -20.30
N ARG A 604 -6.46 9.12 -20.10
CA ARG A 604 -7.82 9.37 -19.65
C ARG A 604 -8.05 9.13 -18.16
N THR A 605 -7.05 8.62 -17.48
CA THR A 605 -7.10 8.44 -16.02
C THR A 605 -7.15 9.80 -15.33
N ASP A 606 -8.05 9.94 -14.36
CA ASP A 606 -8.15 11.16 -13.57
C ASP A 606 -6.82 11.45 -12.88
N PRO A 607 -6.22 12.65 -13.09
CA PRO A 607 -4.97 13.01 -12.43
C PRO A 607 -5.09 13.03 -10.91
N ASP A 608 -6.30 13.16 -10.37
CA ASP A 608 -6.60 13.11 -8.93
C ASP A 608 -7.00 11.70 -8.46
N GLY A 609 -6.94 10.70 -9.32
CA GLY A 609 -7.30 9.31 -9.03
C GLY A 609 -6.44 8.66 -7.94
N PRO A 610 -6.93 7.54 -7.36
CA PRO A 610 -6.35 6.91 -6.17
C PRO A 610 -5.01 6.21 -6.44
N ALA A 611 -4.34 5.83 -5.33
CA ALA A 611 -3.08 5.05 -5.32
C ALA A 611 -3.26 3.60 -5.80
N MET A 612 -3.96 3.39 -6.91
CA MET A 612 -4.28 2.06 -7.45
C MET A 612 -3.80 1.90 -8.90
N THR A 613 -3.89 2.93 -9.70
CA THR A 613 -3.79 2.84 -11.16
C THR A 613 -2.35 2.74 -11.67
N ASP A 614 -1.46 3.65 -11.24
CA ASP A 614 -0.12 3.77 -11.83
C ASP A 614 0.78 2.56 -11.56
N SER A 615 0.49 1.75 -10.54
CA SER A 615 1.18 0.46 -10.33
C SER A 615 0.84 -0.55 -11.43
N VAL A 616 -0.43 -0.61 -11.86
CA VAL A 616 -0.84 -1.45 -13.01
C VAL A 616 -0.23 -0.93 -14.29
N HIS A 617 -0.28 0.38 -14.54
CA HIS A 617 0.36 0.98 -15.71
C HIS A 617 1.87 0.64 -15.78
N ALA A 618 2.59 0.66 -14.64
CA ALA A 618 3.99 0.26 -14.60
C ALA A 618 4.20 -1.23 -14.94
N ILE A 619 3.32 -2.11 -14.45
CA ILE A 619 3.38 -3.55 -14.73
C ILE A 619 3.06 -3.84 -16.20
N ASP A 620 2.06 -3.17 -16.75
CA ASP A 620 1.66 -3.31 -18.15
C ASP A 620 2.74 -2.78 -19.09
N ALA A 621 3.28 -1.59 -18.84
CA ALA A 621 4.39 -1.03 -19.60
C ALA A 621 5.61 -1.98 -19.59
N ALA A 622 5.90 -2.60 -18.45
CA ALA A 622 6.94 -3.61 -18.36
C ALA A 622 6.62 -4.86 -19.20
N ALA A 623 5.37 -5.33 -19.16
CA ALA A 623 4.94 -6.55 -19.86
C ALA A 623 4.94 -6.38 -21.38
N ILE A 624 4.45 -5.26 -21.90
CA ILE A 624 4.39 -4.97 -23.34
C ILE A 624 5.74 -4.58 -23.92
N GLY A 625 6.71 -4.23 -23.06
CA GLY A 625 8.05 -3.84 -23.53
C GLY A 625 8.05 -2.54 -24.31
N GLU A 626 7.34 -1.53 -23.80
CA GLU A 626 7.32 -0.20 -24.42
C GLU A 626 8.71 0.36 -24.68
N PRO A 627 8.96 0.96 -25.86
CA PRO A 627 10.21 1.63 -26.14
C PRO A 627 10.35 2.87 -25.27
N GLY A 628 11.38 2.90 -24.43
CA GLY A 628 11.60 4.00 -23.49
C GLY A 628 11.65 3.57 -22.04
N CYS A 629 11.29 4.45 -21.12
CA CYS A 629 11.40 4.24 -19.68
C CYS A 629 10.11 4.61 -18.91
N ALA A 630 8.96 4.54 -19.55
CA ALA A 630 7.66 4.82 -18.95
C ALA A 630 7.36 3.96 -17.70
N VAL A 631 7.91 2.75 -17.63
CA VAL A 631 7.87 1.89 -16.43
C VAL A 631 8.33 2.65 -15.18
N TYR A 632 9.41 3.42 -15.28
CA TYR A 632 9.92 4.20 -14.15
C TYR A 632 9.04 5.40 -13.84
N THR A 633 8.52 6.08 -14.85
CA THR A 633 7.56 7.18 -14.68
C THR A 633 6.32 6.71 -13.92
N TYR A 634 5.70 5.62 -14.36
CA TYR A 634 4.53 5.05 -13.67
C TYR A 634 4.88 4.55 -12.26
N LEU A 635 6.07 3.95 -12.07
CA LEU A 635 6.55 3.57 -10.72
C LEU A 635 6.63 4.79 -9.79
N GLN A 636 7.19 5.92 -10.25
CA GLN A 636 7.24 7.14 -9.44
C GLN A 636 5.85 7.70 -9.15
N ARG A 637 4.94 7.65 -10.12
CA ARG A 637 3.54 8.05 -9.98
C ARG A 637 2.77 7.16 -9.00
N ALA A 638 3.10 5.88 -8.92
CA ALA A 638 2.46 4.92 -8.01
C ALA A 638 2.84 5.13 -6.54
N VAL A 639 3.91 5.87 -6.23
CA VAL A 639 4.40 6.00 -4.85
C VAL A 639 4.56 7.43 -4.36
N ARG A 640 5.27 8.31 -5.11
CA ARG A 640 5.64 9.65 -4.62
C ARG A 640 4.45 10.53 -4.20
N PRO A 641 3.33 10.59 -4.96
CA PRO A 641 2.21 11.46 -4.59
C PRO A 641 1.41 10.96 -3.40
N PHE A 642 1.63 9.74 -2.94
CA PHE A 642 0.81 9.07 -1.93
C PHE A 642 1.52 8.83 -0.61
N VAL A 643 2.85 8.86 -0.57
CA VAL A 643 3.63 8.68 0.67
C VAL A 643 3.44 9.86 1.61
N ARG A 644 3.16 9.57 2.88
CA ARG A 644 2.87 10.53 3.94
C ARG A 644 3.70 10.30 5.19
N GLY A 645 3.98 11.39 5.84
CA GLY A 645 4.65 11.43 7.13
C GLY A 645 6.05 10.82 7.12
N PRO A 646 6.71 10.81 8.27
CA PRO A 646 8.07 10.29 8.41
C PRO A 646 8.14 8.76 8.36
N PHE A 647 6.99 8.06 8.47
CA PHE A 647 6.92 6.59 8.55
C PHE A 647 6.58 5.93 7.21
N ALA A 648 6.54 6.70 6.12
CA ALA A 648 6.19 6.24 4.77
C ALA A 648 4.84 5.49 4.72
N LEU A 649 3.83 6.04 5.40
CA LEU A 649 2.44 5.60 5.29
C LEU A 649 1.87 6.06 3.95
N PHE A 650 0.93 5.31 3.38
CA PHE A 650 0.27 5.69 2.13
C PHE A 650 -1.08 6.34 2.39
N SER A 651 -1.41 7.37 1.59
CA SER A 651 -2.78 7.85 1.40
C SER A 651 -3.36 7.25 0.12
N GLU A 652 -4.67 7.14 0.01
CA GLU A 652 -5.33 6.90 -1.27
C GLU A 652 -5.28 8.15 -2.15
N ALA A 653 -5.52 9.33 -1.56
CA ALA A 653 -5.52 10.62 -2.24
C ALA A 653 -4.11 11.13 -2.56
N ARG A 654 -3.99 11.88 -3.67
CA ARG A 654 -2.74 12.48 -4.15
C ARG A 654 -2.44 13.82 -3.51
N GLY A 655 -1.14 14.14 -3.32
CA GLY A 655 -0.65 15.46 -3.01
C GLY A 655 -1.42 16.17 -1.90
N ASP A 656 -1.74 17.42 -2.07
CA ASP A 656 -2.46 18.24 -1.10
C ASP A 656 -3.91 17.80 -0.86
N LYS A 657 -4.48 16.99 -1.75
CA LYS A 657 -5.81 16.40 -1.58
C LYS A 657 -5.86 15.29 -0.55
N ALA A 658 -4.71 14.83 -0.05
CA ALA A 658 -4.63 13.83 1.01
C ALA A 658 -5.36 14.20 2.32
N GLY A 659 -5.81 15.42 2.46
CA GLY A 659 -6.64 15.87 3.59
C GLY A 659 -8.03 16.37 3.18
N ALA A 660 -8.37 16.33 1.88
CA ALA A 660 -9.62 16.87 1.39
C ALA A 660 -10.82 15.95 1.67
N ASP A 661 -11.99 16.56 1.79
CA ASP A 661 -13.26 15.87 2.03
C ASP A 661 -13.96 15.43 0.73
N ASP A 662 -13.23 15.36 -0.38
CA ASP A 662 -13.76 14.96 -1.68
C ASP A 662 -13.65 13.44 -1.85
N PRO A 663 -14.76 12.69 -1.83
CA PRO A 663 -14.76 11.24 -1.99
C PRO A 663 -14.28 10.77 -3.38
N HIS A 664 -14.32 11.63 -4.40
CA HIS A 664 -13.84 11.32 -5.74
C HIS A 664 -12.32 11.39 -5.84
N SER A 665 -11.67 12.15 -4.98
CA SER A 665 -10.20 12.25 -4.90
C SER A 665 -9.57 11.09 -4.11
N GLY A 666 -10.37 10.17 -3.60
CA GLY A 666 -9.94 9.13 -2.69
C GLY A 666 -9.89 9.60 -1.23
N SER A 667 -9.81 8.65 -0.33
CA SER A 667 -9.77 8.92 1.11
C SER A 667 -8.36 9.31 1.56
N PRO A 668 -8.21 10.29 2.47
CA PRO A 668 -6.95 10.53 3.16
C PRO A 668 -6.66 9.39 4.17
N ALA A 669 -6.55 8.16 3.68
CA ALA A 669 -6.36 6.96 4.47
C ALA A 669 -5.09 7.03 5.33
N GLN A 670 -5.12 6.41 6.50
CA GLN A 670 -3.99 6.45 7.43
C GLN A 670 -2.82 5.58 6.98
N ASP A 671 -3.10 4.42 6.38
CA ASP A 671 -2.09 3.59 5.71
C ASP A 671 -2.77 2.74 4.64
N PHE A 672 -2.84 3.24 3.44
CA PHE A 672 -3.54 2.61 2.33
C PHE A 672 -2.75 1.41 1.79
N LEU A 673 -3.01 0.21 2.37
CA LEU A 673 -2.32 -1.04 2.04
C LEU A 673 -2.54 -1.48 0.58
N THR A 674 -3.65 -1.09 -0.02
CA THR A 674 -3.95 -1.30 -1.44
C THR A 674 -2.86 -0.68 -2.31
N GLY A 675 -2.55 0.60 -2.11
CA GLY A 675 -1.48 1.28 -2.83
C GLY A 675 -0.11 0.67 -2.56
N LYS A 676 0.17 0.28 -1.31
CA LYS A 676 1.39 -0.45 -0.94
C LYS A 676 1.51 -1.79 -1.66
N GLY A 677 0.42 -2.55 -1.73
CA GLY A 677 0.37 -3.84 -2.43
C GLY A 677 0.63 -3.67 -3.94
N GLY A 678 -0.04 -2.72 -4.58
CA GLY A 678 0.19 -2.40 -5.99
C GLY A 678 1.64 -1.97 -6.26
N PHE A 679 2.20 -1.10 -5.42
CA PHE A 679 3.59 -0.67 -5.51
C PHE A 679 4.59 -1.84 -5.42
N LEU A 680 4.38 -2.80 -4.51
CA LEU A 680 5.21 -4.01 -4.41
C LEU A 680 5.10 -4.88 -5.66
N GLN A 681 3.93 -4.97 -6.28
CA GLN A 681 3.70 -5.75 -7.50
C GLN A 681 4.48 -5.22 -8.70
N VAL A 682 4.79 -3.91 -8.77
CA VAL A 682 5.67 -3.37 -9.82
C VAL A 682 7.01 -4.10 -9.84
N PHE A 683 7.56 -4.43 -8.67
CA PHE A 683 8.83 -5.15 -8.53
C PHE A 683 8.63 -6.66 -8.71
N THR A 684 7.68 -7.25 -7.99
CA THR A 684 7.49 -8.71 -7.96
C THR A 684 6.92 -9.26 -9.28
N HIS A 685 6.03 -8.52 -9.95
CA HIS A 685 5.33 -8.97 -11.16
C HIS A 685 5.68 -8.15 -12.41
N GLY A 686 5.94 -6.83 -12.24
CA GLY A 686 6.30 -5.95 -13.35
C GLY A 686 7.73 -6.16 -13.83
N LEU A 687 8.72 -5.80 -13.01
CA LEU A 687 10.13 -5.84 -13.39
C LEU A 687 10.65 -7.26 -13.62
N THR A 688 10.15 -8.27 -12.91
CA THR A 688 10.52 -9.67 -13.11
C THR A 688 9.77 -10.34 -14.27
N GLY A 689 8.59 -9.79 -14.65
CA GLY A 689 7.66 -10.46 -15.53
C GLY A 689 7.05 -11.75 -14.93
N LEU A 690 7.11 -11.92 -13.60
CA LEU A 690 6.65 -13.12 -12.91
C LEU A 690 5.16 -13.37 -13.14
N ARG A 691 4.84 -14.59 -13.60
CA ARG A 691 3.48 -15.14 -13.60
C ARG A 691 3.53 -16.57 -13.08
N LEU A 692 2.65 -16.88 -12.17
CA LEU A 692 2.54 -18.24 -11.61
C LEU A 692 1.91 -19.19 -12.64
N ARG A 693 2.36 -20.45 -12.62
CA ARG A 693 1.79 -21.57 -13.42
C ARG A 693 1.80 -22.83 -12.56
N ALA A 694 0.93 -23.76 -12.89
CA ALA A 694 0.86 -25.03 -12.17
C ALA A 694 2.13 -25.88 -12.33
N ASP A 695 2.87 -25.72 -13.42
CA ASP A 695 4.06 -26.49 -13.83
C ASP A 695 5.37 -25.71 -13.75
N GLY A 696 5.33 -24.45 -13.39
CA GLY A 696 6.50 -23.59 -13.27
C GLY A 696 6.19 -22.14 -12.96
N VAL A 697 7.15 -21.26 -13.21
CA VAL A 697 6.95 -19.81 -13.17
C VAL A 697 7.39 -19.20 -14.50
N ARG A 698 6.64 -18.23 -15.00
CA ARG A 698 7.11 -17.42 -16.13
C ARG A 698 7.94 -16.26 -15.59
N LEU A 699 9.08 -15.99 -16.24
CA LEU A 699 9.92 -14.82 -16.00
C LEU A 699 10.28 -14.15 -17.33
N ASP A 700 10.19 -12.82 -17.37
CA ASP A 700 10.52 -11.97 -18.51
C ASP A 700 11.04 -10.62 -18.01
N PRO A 701 12.26 -10.61 -17.40
CA PRO A 701 12.75 -9.48 -16.64
C PRO A 701 13.07 -8.26 -17.51
N THR A 702 12.74 -7.08 -16.99
CA THR A 702 13.07 -5.78 -17.57
C THR A 702 13.65 -4.84 -16.52
N LEU A 703 14.51 -3.89 -16.92
CA LEU A 703 15.10 -2.91 -16.01
C LEU A 703 15.10 -1.52 -16.63
N PRO A 704 14.41 -0.54 -16.04
CA PRO A 704 14.53 0.85 -16.47
C PRO A 704 15.92 1.42 -16.10
N PRO A 705 16.50 2.33 -16.91
CA PRO A 705 17.87 2.83 -16.72
C PRO A 705 18.08 3.57 -15.40
N GLN A 706 17.02 4.13 -14.80
CA GLN A 706 17.08 4.81 -13.51
C GLN A 706 17.37 3.84 -12.35
N LEU A 707 17.17 2.54 -12.55
CA LEU A 707 17.52 1.47 -11.61
C LEU A 707 18.79 0.72 -12.04
N ALA A 708 19.75 1.42 -12.65
CA ALA A 708 20.95 0.84 -13.28
C ALA A 708 21.80 -0.03 -12.33
N ASN A 709 21.74 0.21 -11.01
CA ASN A 709 22.43 -0.60 -10.01
C ASN A 709 21.73 -1.97 -9.76
N GLY A 710 20.64 -2.23 -10.47
CA GLY A 710 19.89 -3.48 -10.40
C GLY A 710 18.77 -3.49 -9.39
N VAL A 711 17.99 -4.57 -9.42
CA VAL A 711 16.90 -4.86 -8.47
C VAL A 711 17.06 -6.30 -8.01
N HIS A 712 16.98 -6.51 -6.70
CA HIS A 712 17.20 -7.82 -6.08
C HIS A 712 15.94 -8.25 -5.33
N LEU A 713 15.31 -9.33 -5.77
CA LEU A 713 14.19 -9.96 -5.07
C LEU A 713 14.70 -11.25 -4.42
N ARG A 714 14.63 -11.32 -3.10
CA ARG A 714 15.03 -12.50 -2.32
C ARG A 714 13.80 -13.21 -1.78
N GLY A 715 13.88 -14.53 -1.68
CA GLY A 715 12.90 -15.34 -0.97
C GLY A 715 11.56 -15.49 -1.69
N LEU A 716 11.53 -15.40 -3.03
CA LEU A 716 10.34 -15.73 -3.81
C LEU A 716 10.02 -17.22 -3.68
N ARG A 717 8.73 -17.55 -3.63
CA ARG A 717 8.25 -18.91 -3.36
C ARG A 717 7.34 -19.47 -4.46
N TRP A 718 7.53 -20.75 -4.76
CA TRP A 718 6.66 -21.51 -5.64
C TRP A 718 6.70 -23.02 -5.27
N GLN A 719 5.56 -23.59 -4.89
CA GLN A 719 5.34 -25.01 -4.60
C GLN A 719 6.46 -25.64 -3.75
N GLY A 720 6.75 -25.06 -2.58
CA GLY A 720 7.77 -25.51 -1.65
C GLY A 720 9.22 -25.21 -2.08
N ARG A 721 9.44 -24.47 -3.16
CA ARG A 721 10.75 -23.95 -3.58
C ARG A 721 10.90 -22.51 -3.14
N THR A 722 12.14 -22.13 -2.87
CA THR A 722 12.52 -20.73 -2.63
C THR A 722 13.61 -20.36 -3.62
N TYR A 723 13.49 -19.19 -4.23
CA TYR A 723 14.45 -18.69 -5.23
C TYR A 723 14.58 -17.17 -5.16
N ASP A 724 15.73 -16.67 -5.61
CA ASP A 724 16.04 -15.25 -5.69
C ASP A 724 16.13 -14.84 -7.18
N VAL A 725 15.79 -13.58 -7.46
CA VAL A 725 15.92 -12.96 -8.78
C VAL A 725 16.72 -11.67 -8.65
N ALA A 726 17.89 -11.61 -9.27
CA ALA A 726 18.73 -10.42 -9.33
C ALA A 726 18.73 -9.87 -10.76
N ILE A 727 18.02 -8.76 -10.97
CA ILE A 727 17.88 -8.10 -12.28
C ILE A 727 19.03 -7.12 -12.44
N GLY A 728 19.96 -7.42 -13.33
CA GLY A 728 21.08 -6.54 -13.70
C GLY A 728 20.85 -5.83 -15.03
N ALA A 729 21.76 -4.94 -15.40
CA ALA A 729 21.62 -4.09 -16.58
C ALA A 729 21.54 -4.84 -17.92
N ARG A 730 22.10 -6.02 -18.03
CA ARG A 730 22.11 -6.86 -19.25
C ARG A 730 21.57 -8.26 -19.01
N GLU A 731 21.80 -8.78 -17.83
CA GLU A 731 21.48 -10.15 -17.45
C GLU A 731 20.80 -10.19 -16.09
N THR A 732 19.86 -11.09 -15.98
CA THR A 732 19.14 -11.41 -14.75
C THR A 732 19.58 -12.78 -14.27
N THR A 733 20.01 -12.86 -13.02
CA THR A 733 20.36 -14.14 -12.39
C THR A 733 19.19 -14.62 -11.54
N VAL A 734 18.76 -15.85 -11.77
CA VAL A 734 17.76 -16.56 -10.95
C VAL A 734 18.46 -17.67 -10.20
N ARG A 735 18.39 -17.69 -8.87
CA ARG A 735 19.07 -18.66 -8.02
C ARG A 735 18.08 -19.46 -7.19
N LEU A 736 18.07 -20.78 -7.33
CA LEU A 736 17.34 -21.69 -6.45
C LEU A 736 18.06 -21.76 -5.09
N THR A 737 17.39 -21.28 -4.02
CA THR A 737 17.96 -21.25 -2.68
C THR A 737 17.51 -22.43 -1.83
N SER A 738 16.33 -23.01 -2.13
CA SER A 738 15.81 -24.19 -1.46
C SER A 738 14.79 -24.94 -2.32
N GLY A 739 14.72 -26.25 -2.15
CA GLY A 739 13.75 -27.12 -2.80
C GLY A 739 14.26 -27.82 -4.06
N ALA A 740 13.39 -28.55 -4.73
CA ALA A 740 13.72 -29.31 -5.94
C ALA A 740 13.79 -28.42 -7.20
N PRO A 741 14.58 -28.79 -8.22
CA PRO A 741 14.61 -28.10 -9.51
C PRO A 741 13.22 -27.96 -10.14
N PHE A 742 12.98 -26.83 -10.84
CA PHE A 742 11.70 -26.56 -11.49
C PHE A 742 11.84 -25.84 -12.83
N THR A 743 10.75 -25.70 -13.57
CA THR A 743 10.72 -25.08 -14.88
C THR A 743 10.50 -23.56 -14.76
N VAL A 744 11.30 -22.80 -15.47
CA VAL A 744 11.12 -21.35 -15.71
C VAL A 744 10.74 -21.18 -17.16
N HIS A 745 9.52 -20.71 -17.41
CA HIS A 745 9.02 -20.37 -18.74
C HIS A 745 9.54 -18.98 -19.12
N THR A 746 10.17 -18.85 -20.27
CA THR A 746 10.68 -17.57 -20.79
C THR A 746 10.19 -17.33 -22.21
N PRO A 747 10.26 -16.10 -22.74
CA PRO A 747 9.94 -15.84 -24.14
C PRO A 747 10.80 -16.67 -25.13
N ALA A 748 12.00 -17.10 -24.73
CA ALA A 748 12.91 -17.93 -25.51
C ALA A 748 12.68 -19.44 -25.31
N GLY A 749 11.62 -19.85 -24.63
CA GLY A 749 11.27 -21.23 -24.29
C GLY A 749 11.58 -21.60 -22.84
N ASP A 750 11.29 -22.86 -22.52
CA ASP A 750 11.40 -23.39 -21.16
C ASP A 750 12.86 -23.62 -20.76
N ARG A 751 13.17 -23.27 -19.50
CA ARG A 751 14.48 -23.45 -18.90
C ARG A 751 14.36 -24.21 -17.57
N ARG A 752 15.33 -25.03 -17.25
CA ARG A 752 15.39 -25.75 -15.98
C ARG A 752 16.21 -24.98 -14.96
N LEU A 753 15.61 -24.58 -13.85
CA LEU A 753 16.34 -24.00 -12.72
C LEU A 753 16.70 -25.13 -11.73
N SER A 754 17.99 -25.51 -11.71
CA SER A 754 18.51 -26.53 -10.79
C SER A 754 19.40 -25.95 -9.67
N SER A 755 20.10 -24.86 -9.96
CA SER A 755 20.88 -24.07 -8.98
C SER A 755 20.86 -22.60 -9.37
N THR A 756 21.39 -22.25 -10.53
CA THR A 756 21.42 -20.89 -11.07
C THR A 756 21.04 -20.91 -12.54
N LEU A 757 20.30 -19.91 -12.96
CA LEU A 757 19.89 -19.67 -14.35
C LEU A 757 20.13 -18.20 -14.68
N THR A 758 20.77 -17.93 -15.81
CA THR A 758 20.93 -16.57 -16.36
C THR A 758 19.94 -16.36 -17.50
N LEU A 759 19.20 -15.25 -17.41
CA LEU A 759 18.25 -14.78 -18.43
C LEU A 759 18.70 -13.43 -18.97
N PRO A 760 18.38 -13.08 -20.23
CA PRO A 760 18.57 -11.71 -20.70
C PRO A 760 17.64 -10.76 -19.95
N THR A 761 18.13 -9.57 -19.61
CA THR A 761 17.29 -8.48 -19.14
C THR A 761 16.84 -7.64 -20.33
N ARG A 762 15.51 -7.48 -20.50
CA ARG A 762 14.99 -6.58 -21.54
C ARG A 762 15.33 -5.12 -21.22
N ARG A 763 15.73 -4.39 -22.26
CA ARG A 763 16.11 -2.97 -22.16
C ARG A 763 15.38 -2.17 -23.25
N PRO A 764 14.10 -1.86 -23.06
CA PRO A 764 13.32 -1.09 -24.03
C PRO A 764 13.86 0.33 -24.26
N ASP A 765 14.53 0.90 -23.25
CA ASP A 765 15.23 2.19 -23.32
C ASP A 765 16.33 2.23 -24.37
N LEU A 766 16.94 1.08 -24.70
CA LEU A 766 18.00 0.97 -25.72
C LEU A 766 17.46 0.78 -27.15
N SER A 767 16.14 0.72 -27.34
CA SER A 767 15.54 0.68 -28.67
C SER A 767 15.95 1.91 -29.47
N PRO A 768 16.30 1.79 -30.78
CA PRO A 768 16.69 2.95 -31.59
C PRO A 768 15.68 4.08 -31.56
N THR A 769 16.16 5.33 -31.42
CA THR A 769 15.32 6.52 -31.36
C THR A 769 16.06 7.73 -31.96
N PRO A 770 15.35 8.64 -32.66
CA PRO A 770 15.92 9.92 -33.07
C PRO A 770 16.01 10.93 -31.91
N ASN A 771 15.39 10.63 -30.75
CA ASN A 771 15.39 11.51 -29.58
C ASN A 771 16.60 11.24 -28.67
N ALA A 772 17.59 12.12 -28.72
CA ALA A 772 18.80 12.02 -27.88
C ALA A 772 18.51 12.28 -26.38
N ALA A 773 17.35 12.81 -26.03
CA ALA A 773 16.94 13.04 -24.63
C ALA A 773 16.27 11.83 -24.00
N ARG A 774 15.82 10.84 -24.79
CA ARG A 774 15.01 9.72 -24.28
C ARG A 774 15.68 8.95 -23.14
N CYS A 775 14.99 8.83 -22.02
CA CYS A 775 15.41 8.17 -20.78
C CYS A 775 16.61 8.80 -20.07
N HIS A 776 17.05 9.96 -20.50
CA HIS A 776 18.12 10.68 -19.81
C HIS A 776 17.65 11.31 -18.49
N PRO A 777 18.58 11.53 -17.52
CA PRO A 777 18.23 12.19 -16.27
C PRO A 777 17.64 13.57 -16.48
N THR A 778 16.56 13.87 -15.77
CA THR A 778 15.84 15.14 -15.83
C THR A 778 15.70 15.74 -14.45
N THR A 779 15.66 17.08 -14.39
CA THR A 779 15.29 17.85 -13.22
C THR A 779 14.36 18.99 -13.63
N ALA A 780 13.48 19.41 -12.73
CA ALA A 780 12.62 20.55 -12.94
C ALA A 780 12.65 21.49 -11.73
N THR A 781 12.34 22.77 -11.93
CA THR A 781 12.25 23.74 -10.84
C THR A 781 10.98 23.56 -10.00
N SER A 782 9.91 23.04 -10.62
CA SER A 782 8.68 22.65 -9.95
C SER A 782 7.97 21.53 -10.71
N GLU A 783 7.15 20.74 -10.02
CA GLU A 783 6.43 19.58 -10.56
C GLU A 783 5.08 19.42 -9.84
N GLU A 784 4.01 19.23 -10.58
CA GLU A 784 2.73 18.77 -10.04
C GLU A 784 2.84 17.32 -9.52
N PRO A 785 2.18 16.98 -8.41
CA PRO A 785 2.18 15.61 -7.90
C PRO A 785 1.69 14.59 -8.96
N GLY A 786 2.57 13.65 -9.34
CA GLY A 786 2.29 12.65 -10.37
C GLY A 786 2.65 13.06 -11.81
N LEU A 787 3.06 14.31 -12.06
CA LEU A 787 3.42 14.84 -13.38
C LEU A 787 4.89 15.30 -13.39
N TYR A 788 5.78 14.34 -13.22
CA TYR A 788 7.21 14.55 -12.92
C TYR A 788 8.08 14.72 -14.16
N ALA A 789 9.23 15.38 -14.01
CA ALA A 789 10.18 15.68 -15.09
C ALA A 789 10.59 14.48 -15.97
N PRO A 790 10.82 13.26 -15.44
CA PRO A 790 11.14 12.09 -16.28
C PRO A 790 10.10 11.77 -17.35
N ALA A 791 8.84 12.11 -17.13
CA ALA A 791 7.76 11.89 -18.09
C ALA A 791 7.96 12.63 -19.42
N ALA A 792 8.69 13.77 -19.39
CA ALA A 792 8.97 14.52 -20.61
C ALA A 792 10.00 13.86 -21.56
N VAL A 793 10.63 12.78 -21.16
CA VAL A 793 11.65 12.08 -21.96
C VAL A 793 11.51 10.55 -21.87
N ASP A 794 10.39 10.03 -21.44
CA ASP A 794 10.23 8.58 -21.18
C ASP A 794 9.76 7.79 -22.42
N GLY A 795 9.36 8.47 -23.47
CA GLY A 795 8.93 7.89 -24.73
C GLY A 795 7.48 7.44 -24.78
N SER A 796 6.67 7.68 -23.72
CA SER A 796 5.23 7.42 -23.71
C SER A 796 4.45 8.68 -24.11
N PRO A 797 3.47 8.58 -25.01
CA PRO A 797 2.61 9.71 -25.36
C PRO A 797 1.59 10.03 -24.27
N ALA A 798 1.38 9.12 -23.31
CA ALA A 798 0.36 9.23 -22.27
C ALA A 798 0.88 9.81 -20.94
N THR A 799 2.15 10.17 -20.86
CA THR A 799 2.77 10.78 -19.67
C THR A 799 3.19 12.21 -19.97
N SER A 800 3.34 13.04 -18.94
CA SER A 800 3.80 14.43 -19.11
C SER A 800 4.41 14.98 -17.83
N TRP A 801 5.33 15.93 -17.96
CA TRP A 801 5.73 16.85 -16.92
C TRP A 801 4.83 18.08 -16.94
N VAL A 802 4.33 18.50 -15.78
CA VAL A 802 3.59 19.76 -15.61
C VAL A 802 4.14 20.47 -14.38
N PRO A 803 4.50 21.76 -14.48
CA PRO A 803 4.99 22.52 -13.34
C PRO A 803 3.85 23.06 -12.45
N THR A 804 4.12 23.28 -11.16
CA THR A 804 3.25 24.04 -10.26
C THR A 804 3.37 25.55 -10.47
N ASP A 805 4.55 26.03 -10.86
CA ASP A 805 4.85 27.46 -10.99
C ASP A 805 4.50 28.00 -12.38
N ALA A 806 4.14 29.28 -12.44
CA ALA A 806 3.85 29.97 -13.70
C ALA A 806 5.08 30.09 -14.62
N THR A 807 6.27 30.16 -14.04
CA THR A 807 7.55 30.12 -14.76
C THR A 807 8.34 28.95 -14.19
N ALA A 808 8.66 27.98 -15.02
CA ALA A 808 9.39 26.79 -14.60
C ALA A 808 10.35 26.30 -15.68
N ALA A 809 11.40 25.60 -15.27
CA ALA A 809 12.41 25.06 -16.15
C ALA A 809 12.53 23.55 -16.01
N LEU A 810 12.50 22.84 -17.15
CA LEU A 810 12.87 21.45 -17.30
C LEU A 810 14.30 21.36 -17.84
N THR A 811 15.16 20.59 -17.18
CA THR A 811 16.55 20.37 -17.60
C THR A 811 16.81 18.89 -17.82
N VAL A 812 17.41 18.55 -18.97
CA VAL A 812 17.86 17.19 -19.32
C VAL A 812 19.39 17.15 -19.33
N ASP A 813 20.00 16.15 -18.69
CA ASP A 813 21.43 15.85 -18.77
C ASP A 813 21.67 14.73 -19.79
N LEU A 814 22.21 15.06 -20.95
CA LEU A 814 22.51 14.10 -22.04
C LEU A 814 23.73 13.21 -21.75
N GLY A 815 24.33 13.32 -20.56
CA GLY A 815 25.46 12.53 -20.09
C GLY A 815 26.83 13.01 -20.58
N HIS A 816 26.94 13.46 -21.82
CA HIS A 816 28.16 14.01 -22.41
C HIS A 816 27.81 15.07 -23.47
N PRO A 817 28.73 15.96 -23.82
CA PRO A 817 28.49 16.95 -24.86
C PRO A 817 28.28 16.30 -26.24
N ILE A 818 27.12 16.58 -26.85
CA ILE A 818 26.76 16.16 -28.22
C ILE A 818 26.31 17.38 -29.05
N PRO A 819 26.49 17.36 -30.38
CA PRO A 819 26.00 18.45 -31.24
C PRO A 819 24.46 18.46 -31.27
N VAL A 820 23.82 19.41 -30.62
CA VAL A 820 22.37 19.57 -30.61
C VAL A 820 21.91 20.36 -31.82
N ALA A 821 21.15 19.76 -32.72
CA ALA A 821 20.62 20.43 -33.90
C ALA A 821 19.29 21.15 -33.62
N SER A 822 18.39 20.53 -32.90
CA SER A 822 17.10 21.13 -32.50
C SER A 822 16.58 20.55 -31.20
N VAL A 823 15.74 21.33 -30.53
CA VAL A 823 14.99 20.95 -29.34
C VAL A 823 13.52 21.29 -29.59
N THR A 824 12.66 20.28 -29.58
CA THR A 824 11.24 20.44 -29.91
C THR A 824 10.39 19.91 -28.76
N PRO A 825 9.74 20.75 -27.94
CA PRO A 825 8.78 20.31 -26.94
C PRO A 825 7.45 19.91 -27.61
N HIS A 826 6.93 18.75 -27.22
CA HIS A 826 5.54 18.35 -27.48
C HIS A 826 4.72 18.74 -26.25
N TRP A 827 3.79 19.64 -26.44
CA TRP A 827 3.01 20.24 -25.35
C TRP A 827 1.81 19.36 -24.98
N THR A 828 1.43 19.41 -23.71
CA THR A 828 0.09 19.04 -23.27
C THR A 828 -0.95 19.89 -24.00
N PRO A 829 -2.27 19.59 -23.93
CA PRO A 829 -3.29 20.43 -24.57
C PRO A 829 -3.20 21.92 -24.24
N GLN A 830 -2.73 22.27 -23.04
CA GLN A 830 -2.44 23.65 -22.64
C GLN A 830 -1.06 24.07 -23.13
N ARG A 831 -1.01 25.05 -24.05
CA ARG A 831 0.26 25.61 -24.55
C ARG A 831 0.77 26.75 -23.68
N PRO A 832 2.12 26.96 -23.55
CA PRO A 832 2.68 28.10 -22.86
C PRO A 832 2.46 29.39 -23.64
N ALA A 833 2.46 30.52 -22.92
CA ALA A 833 2.48 31.84 -23.52
C ALA A 833 3.79 32.09 -24.29
N SER A 834 4.91 31.64 -23.73
CA SER A 834 6.22 31.62 -24.38
C SER A 834 7.10 30.53 -23.74
N TYR A 835 8.19 30.19 -24.43
CA TYR A 835 9.22 29.33 -23.88
C TYR A 835 10.58 29.69 -24.45
N GLU A 836 11.63 29.34 -23.71
CA GLU A 836 13.02 29.53 -24.09
C GLU A 836 13.77 28.21 -24.02
N VAL A 837 14.76 28.05 -24.95
CA VAL A 837 15.65 26.89 -24.96
C VAL A 837 17.09 27.35 -24.78
N HIS A 838 17.70 26.84 -23.71
CA HIS A 838 19.11 27.08 -23.41
C HIS A 838 19.90 25.77 -23.38
N THR A 839 21.18 25.86 -23.69
CA THR A 839 22.11 24.73 -23.64
C THR A 839 23.34 25.07 -22.80
N SER A 840 23.95 24.02 -22.22
CA SER A 840 25.17 24.16 -21.43
C SER A 840 26.06 22.92 -21.58
N THR A 841 27.38 23.11 -21.45
CA THR A 841 28.33 21.98 -21.38
C THR A 841 28.68 21.58 -19.94
N ASP A 842 28.47 22.48 -18.97
CA ASP A 842 28.90 22.36 -17.57
C ASP A 842 27.71 22.35 -16.57
N GLY A 843 26.47 22.61 -17.05
CA GLY A 843 25.27 22.71 -16.23
C GLY A 843 25.14 24.02 -15.45
N THR A 844 26.12 24.92 -15.55
CA THR A 844 26.15 26.18 -14.81
C THR A 844 26.10 27.41 -15.73
N THR A 845 26.81 27.38 -16.87
CA THR A 845 26.86 28.45 -17.87
C THR A 845 25.86 28.14 -18.98
N TRP A 846 24.78 28.92 -19.06
CA TRP A 846 23.67 28.71 -19.99
C TRP A 846 23.71 29.69 -21.15
N ARG A 847 23.49 29.24 -22.37
CA ARG A 847 23.43 30.05 -23.60
C ARG A 847 22.20 29.68 -24.41
N PRO A 848 21.55 30.58 -25.12
CA PRO A 848 20.50 30.25 -26.08
C PRO A 848 20.98 29.16 -27.08
N LEU A 849 20.08 28.24 -27.42
CA LEU A 849 20.37 27.14 -28.36
C LEU A 849 20.89 27.71 -29.69
N ARG A 850 22.07 27.27 -30.11
CA ARG A 850 22.61 27.45 -31.46
C ARG A 850 22.76 26.12 -32.13
N PRO A 851 22.04 25.85 -33.24
CA PRO A 851 22.07 24.54 -33.90
C PRO A 851 23.49 24.05 -34.20
N GLY A 852 23.74 22.78 -33.83
CA GLY A 852 25.02 22.12 -34.00
C GLY A 852 26.10 22.45 -32.97
N THR A 853 25.82 23.24 -31.96
CA THR A 853 26.74 23.49 -30.85
C THR A 853 26.75 22.31 -29.90
N PRO A 854 27.93 21.79 -29.43
CA PRO A 854 28.00 20.78 -28.41
C PRO A 854 27.35 21.23 -27.10
N ALA A 855 26.46 20.38 -26.55
CA ALA A 855 25.82 20.61 -25.27
C ALA A 855 25.65 19.27 -24.52
N ARG A 856 25.89 19.29 -23.21
CA ARG A 856 25.54 18.18 -22.30
C ARG A 856 24.17 18.39 -21.66
N HIS A 857 23.84 19.64 -21.37
CA HIS A 857 22.56 19.94 -20.72
C HIS A 857 21.68 20.76 -21.65
N VAL A 858 20.40 20.41 -21.70
CA VAL A 858 19.35 21.13 -22.42
C VAL A 858 18.33 21.60 -21.40
N ARG A 859 17.99 22.89 -21.41
CA ARG A 859 16.95 23.48 -20.55
C ARG A 859 15.85 24.10 -21.37
N VAL A 860 14.61 23.78 -21.04
CA VAL A 860 13.42 24.44 -21.57
C VAL A 860 12.77 25.18 -20.42
N THR A 861 12.70 26.51 -20.51
CA THR A 861 11.97 27.35 -19.57
C THR A 861 10.62 27.69 -20.16
N VAL A 862 9.54 27.42 -19.44
CA VAL A 862 8.16 27.66 -19.86
C VAL A 862 7.56 28.81 -19.06
N HIS A 863 6.72 29.61 -19.71
CA HIS A 863 5.98 30.72 -19.10
C HIS A 863 4.49 30.47 -19.37
N ALA A 864 3.71 30.19 -18.31
CA ALA A 864 2.28 29.97 -18.43
C ALA A 864 1.52 31.24 -18.78
N PRO A 865 0.36 31.16 -19.46
CA PRO A 865 -0.56 32.28 -19.58
C PRO A 865 -1.06 32.74 -18.20
N GLU A 866 -1.42 34.02 -18.08
CA GLU A 866 -1.97 34.56 -16.84
C GLU A 866 -3.29 33.85 -16.46
N GLY A 867 -3.39 33.41 -15.19
CA GLY A 867 -4.61 32.91 -14.57
C GLY A 867 -5.06 31.51 -14.95
N GLU A 868 -4.33 30.77 -15.80
CA GLU A 868 -4.75 29.49 -16.35
C GLU A 868 -3.95 28.28 -15.88
N ARG A 869 -4.40 27.05 -16.30
CA ARG A 869 -3.71 25.77 -16.05
C ARG A 869 -2.30 25.83 -16.58
N ARG A 870 -1.38 25.19 -15.89
CA ARG A 870 0.04 25.14 -16.24
C ARG A 870 0.26 24.37 -17.55
N SER A 871 1.19 24.86 -18.36
CA SER A 871 1.60 24.20 -19.59
C SER A 871 2.63 23.13 -19.30
N GLY A 872 2.42 21.91 -19.77
CA GLY A 872 3.32 20.79 -19.57
C GLY A 872 3.97 20.31 -20.88
N ILE A 873 4.95 19.43 -20.74
CA ILE A 873 5.64 18.77 -21.85
C ILE A 873 5.37 17.27 -21.76
N SER A 874 4.70 16.71 -22.78
CA SER A 874 4.48 15.27 -22.92
C SER A 874 5.72 14.55 -23.48
N GLU A 875 6.47 15.19 -24.38
CA GLU A 875 7.75 14.67 -24.86
C GLU A 875 8.68 15.81 -25.28
N LEU A 876 9.93 15.79 -24.82
CA LEU A 876 10.98 16.71 -25.26
C LEU A 876 11.91 16.00 -26.24
N MET A 877 11.79 16.33 -27.50
CA MET A 877 12.64 15.77 -28.54
C MET A 877 13.93 16.59 -28.71
N VAL A 878 15.08 15.96 -28.53
CA VAL A 878 16.41 16.54 -28.80
C VAL A 878 17.03 15.81 -30.00
N SER A 879 17.23 16.52 -31.11
CA SER A 879 17.84 15.95 -32.32
C SER A 879 19.31 16.36 -32.45
N THR A 880 20.14 15.44 -33.01
CA THR A 880 21.55 15.67 -33.23
C THR A 880 21.86 15.75 -34.75
N ARG A 881 22.95 16.40 -35.16
CA ARG A 881 23.39 16.34 -36.54
C ARG A 881 23.85 14.91 -36.85
N GLY A 882 23.13 14.20 -37.72
CA GLY A 882 23.45 12.83 -38.15
C GLY A 882 22.27 11.84 -38.06
N GLY A 883 21.15 12.18 -37.43
CA GLY A 883 19.97 11.36 -37.37
C GLY A 883 18.98 11.61 -38.53
N GLY A 884 19.43 11.78 -39.74
CA GLY A 884 18.60 11.96 -40.91
C GLY A 884 19.04 11.07 -42.07
N ARG A 885 18.50 9.81 -42.09
CA ARG A 885 18.00 9.11 -43.27
C ARG A 885 17.36 7.80 -42.86
#